data_03c9df2355f00876f3057b66996b9a1e
#
_entry.id   03c9df2355f00876f3057b66996b9a1e
#
_cell.length_a   1.000
_cell.length_b   1.000
_cell.length_c   1.000
_cell.angle_alpha   90.00
_cell.angle_beta   90.00
_cell.angle_gamma   90.00
#
_symmetry.space_group_name_H-M   'P 1'
#
loop_
_entity.id
_entity.type
_entity.pdbx_description
1 polymer ?
#
loop_
_entity_poly.entity_id
_entity_poly.type
_entity_poly.pdbx_seq_one_letter_code
_entity_poly.pdbx_strand_id
1 'polypeptide(L)'
;MRSARALRRCLTTTKDWRAVAEREAKKAGTTLDALTSTTKESLEIQPCYFGADDEAAPGVFPYRRGAYATMYAAKPWTVRQYAGFSSAEESNAFYRNAVREGQQGLSVAFDLPSHRGYDSDHPRAQGDVGLAGVPVDTVEDFRTLFDGIDLGKMSVSMTMNGAVLPTLAMFIVAAEESGVSPERLKGTIQNDILKEFMVRNTYIYPPGPSLRATVDIMGFCAGHLPKFHSLSVSGYHMHEAGADAATELAFTIADGLEYVRVAREASLDLDAVCSRLSFFFAMGMDHHVEIAKLRAARQLWAEELKKRHGDVLTSEKAFVLRTHVQTSGYSLTAQDPLNNVARTALEALAAVHGGAQSLHTNSYDEALALPSDGAARVARDTQLLLQKESGVCRVADPWGGSFFMEALTDELLVKAREILAAVDVTGGMLEHVQSGEAKRRIEACAARTQARVDSGEDIVVGVNDRTSSSSDVDVRIVDNSKALAKQLARLQKVRETRDSKRCAEALDALRRSAALERSTASFADEDNLVARAIECARVRCTLGEMSDALRDVWGEHHALPTAAVGSYAAAAPDGSLDALREECLQFEEREGRRPKVLIAKVGMDGHDRGANVVAAGLVDLGFEVVSGPLFATPEEVAAMALEHEVHVVGVSTMAAGHRVLVPRVVEALRGAPIAVVVGGVVPESDRAALHAAGVAAVFGPGSTLPDVARVLLKECESEREAVAAAVEY
;
A
#
# COMPACT_ATOMS: atom_id res chain seq x y z
N MET A 1 14.25 42.43 -3.38
CA MET A 1 12.90 42.48 -2.76
C MET A 1 11.77 43.04 -3.61
N ARG A 2 12.01 43.92 -4.63
CA ARG A 2 10.95 44.38 -5.54
C ARG A 2 10.58 43.40 -6.66
N SER A 3 11.46 42.49 -7.08
CA SER A 3 11.20 41.48 -8.12
C SER A 3 10.33 40.32 -7.67
N ALA A 4 10.43 39.89 -6.39
CA ALA A 4 9.61 38.84 -5.80
C ALA A 4 8.13 39.24 -5.63
N ARG A 5 7.87 40.56 -5.47
CA ARG A 5 6.50 41.09 -5.39
C ARG A 5 5.81 41.21 -6.76
N ALA A 6 6.57 41.33 -7.85
CA ALA A 6 6.03 41.41 -9.21
C ALA A 6 5.61 40.06 -9.77
N LEU A 7 6.31 38.97 -9.41
CA LEU A 7 5.94 37.59 -9.74
C LEU A 7 4.70 37.08 -8.97
N ARG A 8 4.41 37.66 -7.80
CA ARG A 8 3.22 37.30 -6.99
C ARG A 8 1.90 37.93 -7.52
N ARG A 9 1.96 38.91 -8.45
CA ARG A 9 0.79 39.59 -8.98
C ARG A 9 0.03 38.83 -10.08
N CYS A 10 0.47 37.62 -10.45
CA CYS A 10 -0.27 36.73 -11.38
C CYS A 10 -1.18 35.72 -10.67
N LEU A 11 -1.40 35.84 -9.37
CA LEU A 11 -2.19 34.90 -8.60
C LEU A 11 -3.54 35.50 -8.23
N THR A 12 -4.54 34.88 -8.74
CA THR A 12 -5.98 34.79 -8.52
C THR A 12 -6.57 35.72 -7.46
N THR A 13 -7.38 36.61 -7.96
CA THR A 13 -8.31 37.40 -7.14
C THR A 13 -9.52 36.54 -6.74
N THR A 14 -10.28 36.95 -5.74
CA THR A 14 -11.59 36.39 -5.40
C THR A 14 -12.52 36.26 -6.61
N LYS A 15 -12.34 37.12 -7.65
CA LYS A 15 -13.07 37.04 -8.92
C LYS A 15 -12.72 35.79 -9.73
N ASP A 16 -11.45 35.44 -9.79
CA ASP A 16 -10.98 34.25 -10.55
C ASP A 16 -11.47 32.95 -9.87
N TRP A 17 -11.42 32.86 -8.54
CA TRP A 17 -12.00 31.77 -7.78
C TRP A 17 -13.51 31.63 -8.08
N ARG A 18 -14.25 32.74 -8.07
CA ARG A 18 -15.70 32.74 -8.31
C ARG A 18 -16.04 32.16 -9.68
N ALA A 19 -15.30 32.53 -10.71
CA ALA A 19 -15.50 32.00 -12.06
C ALA A 19 -15.22 30.49 -12.16
N VAL A 20 -14.23 29.96 -11.43
CA VAL A 20 -13.95 28.52 -11.36
C VAL A 20 -15.06 27.81 -10.57
N ALA A 21 -15.45 28.34 -9.42
CA ALA A 21 -16.48 27.76 -8.54
C ALA A 21 -17.87 27.72 -9.22
N GLU A 22 -18.25 28.74 -9.97
CA GLU A 22 -19.50 28.76 -10.77
C GLU A 22 -19.51 27.67 -11.85
N ARG A 23 -18.38 27.43 -12.52
CA ARG A 23 -18.26 26.33 -13.51
C ARG A 23 -18.37 24.97 -12.85
N GLU A 24 -17.78 24.80 -11.67
CA GLU A 24 -17.86 23.53 -10.89
C GLU A 24 -19.29 23.28 -10.39
N ALA A 25 -19.94 24.28 -9.81
CA ALA A 25 -21.32 24.18 -9.34
C ALA A 25 -22.26 23.78 -10.49
N LYS A 26 -22.14 24.46 -11.65
CA LYS A 26 -22.91 24.12 -12.85
C LYS A 26 -22.68 22.67 -13.31
N LYS A 27 -21.43 22.19 -13.29
CA LYS A 27 -21.08 20.80 -13.63
C LYS A 27 -21.68 19.80 -12.63
N ALA A 28 -21.82 20.18 -11.38
CA ALA A 28 -22.48 19.38 -10.33
C ALA A 28 -24.03 19.49 -10.37
N GLY A 29 -24.61 20.25 -11.33
CA GLY A 29 -26.04 20.42 -11.48
C GLY A 29 -26.67 21.43 -10.50
N THR A 30 -25.88 22.36 -9.97
CA THR A 30 -26.29 23.37 -8.99
C THR A 30 -25.78 24.75 -9.34
N THR A 31 -26.02 25.76 -8.50
CA THR A 31 -25.46 27.09 -8.60
C THR A 31 -24.55 27.40 -7.42
N LEU A 32 -23.66 28.37 -7.53
CA LEU A 32 -22.77 28.76 -6.43
C LEU A 32 -23.58 29.28 -5.21
N ASP A 33 -24.62 30.03 -5.46
CA ASP A 33 -25.49 30.55 -4.39
C ASP A 33 -26.24 29.43 -3.66
N ALA A 34 -26.63 28.35 -4.37
CA ALA A 34 -27.27 27.19 -3.77
C ALA A 34 -26.33 26.34 -2.89
N LEU A 35 -25.01 26.55 -2.97
CA LEU A 35 -24.04 25.92 -2.06
C LEU A 35 -23.92 26.63 -0.71
N THR A 36 -24.50 27.86 -0.57
CA THR A 36 -24.66 28.51 0.72
C THR A 36 -25.65 27.72 1.57
N SER A 37 -25.29 27.42 2.80
CA SER A 37 -26.14 26.66 3.74
C SER A 37 -26.46 27.49 4.98
N THR A 38 -27.57 27.19 5.65
CA THR A 38 -27.95 27.86 6.88
C THR A 38 -27.93 26.86 8.05
N THR A 39 -27.34 27.26 9.19
CA THR A 39 -27.34 26.46 10.40
C THR A 39 -28.70 26.55 11.13
N LYS A 40 -28.91 25.72 12.17
CA LYS A 40 -30.11 25.79 13.03
C LYS A 40 -30.22 27.12 13.76
N GLU A 41 -29.08 27.78 13.99
CA GLU A 41 -28.98 29.11 14.61
C GLU A 41 -29.22 30.26 13.60
N SER A 42 -29.64 29.92 12.34
CA SER A 42 -29.86 30.86 11.24
C SER A 42 -28.57 31.59 10.78
N LEU A 43 -27.40 30.99 11.01
CA LEU A 43 -26.15 31.50 10.47
C LEU A 43 -25.96 31.03 9.03
N GLU A 44 -25.63 31.97 8.16
CA GLU A 44 -25.31 31.70 6.75
C GLU A 44 -23.87 31.25 6.62
N ILE A 45 -23.66 30.07 6.03
CA ILE A 45 -22.34 29.49 5.79
C ILE A 45 -22.04 29.50 4.30
N GLN A 46 -21.04 30.26 3.91
CA GLN A 46 -20.54 30.36 2.53
C GLN A 46 -19.68 29.14 2.17
N PRO A 47 -19.62 28.71 0.90
CA PRO A 47 -18.80 27.56 0.47
C PRO A 47 -17.29 27.80 0.58
N CYS A 48 -16.83 29.03 0.69
CA CYS A 48 -15.44 29.41 0.92
C CYS A 48 -15.34 30.77 1.63
N TYR A 49 -14.28 30.94 2.43
CA TYR A 49 -13.93 32.18 3.10
C TYR A 49 -12.52 32.62 2.71
N PHE A 50 -12.28 33.93 2.66
CA PHE A 50 -11.01 34.54 2.31
C PHE A 50 -10.57 35.52 3.40
N GLY A 51 -9.25 35.55 3.69
CA GLY A 51 -8.65 36.59 4.51
C GLY A 51 -8.42 37.88 3.72
N ALA A 52 -8.06 38.96 4.41
CA ALA A 52 -7.78 40.25 3.77
C ALA A 52 -6.57 40.21 2.80
N ASP A 53 -5.60 39.32 3.08
CA ASP A 53 -4.35 39.16 2.33
C ASP A 53 -4.26 37.80 1.62
N ASP A 54 -5.40 37.12 1.37
CA ASP A 54 -5.45 35.76 0.84
C ASP A 54 -4.96 35.71 -0.62
N GLU A 55 -3.73 35.26 -0.79
CA GLU A 55 -3.08 35.11 -2.09
C GLU A 55 -3.40 33.74 -2.76
N ALA A 56 -3.95 32.76 -2.02
CA ALA A 56 -4.26 31.43 -2.52
C ALA A 56 -5.73 31.05 -2.32
N ALA A 57 -6.38 30.59 -3.39
CA ALA A 57 -7.76 30.13 -3.35
C ALA A 57 -7.84 28.61 -3.58
N PRO A 58 -8.88 27.90 -3.05
CA PRO A 58 -9.13 26.53 -3.42
C PRO A 58 -9.32 26.36 -4.94
N GLY A 59 -8.82 25.26 -5.51
CA GLY A 59 -8.97 24.98 -6.95
C GLY A 59 -8.10 25.82 -7.88
N VAL A 60 -7.16 26.57 -7.34
CA VAL A 60 -6.26 27.45 -8.09
C VAL A 60 -4.81 27.15 -7.73
N PHE A 61 -3.92 27.23 -8.75
CA PHE A 61 -2.49 27.03 -8.55
C PHE A 61 -1.95 27.89 -7.40
N PRO A 62 -1.16 27.32 -6.47
CA PRO A 62 -0.58 25.98 -6.44
C PRO A 62 -1.45 24.92 -5.73
N TYR A 63 -2.75 25.09 -5.63
CA TYR A 63 -3.75 24.17 -5.10
C TYR A 63 -3.63 23.83 -3.60
N ARG A 64 -2.86 24.59 -2.84
CA ARG A 64 -2.63 24.38 -1.39
C ARG A 64 -3.95 24.19 -0.63
N ARG A 65 -4.96 25.01 -0.90
CA ARG A 65 -6.25 25.05 -0.20
C ARG A 65 -7.29 24.05 -0.73
N GLY A 66 -6.97 23.30 -1.78
CA GLY A 66 -7.84 22.28 -2.32
C GLY A 66 -7.63 22.03 -3.82
N ALA A 67 -7.91 20.81 -4.26
CA ALA A 67 -7.84 20.43 -5.67
C ALA A 67 -8.93 21.08 -6.53
N TYR A 68 -10.04 21.49 -5.89
CA TYR A 68 -11.21 22.09 -6.54
C TYR A 68 -11.65 23.36 -5.79
N ALA A 69 -12.30 24.28 -6.48
CA ALA A 69 -12.71 25.56 -5.91
C ALA A 69 -13.83 25.40 -4.86
N THR A 70 -14.74 24.47 -5.06
CA THR A 70 -15.89 24.22 -4.19
C THR A 70 -15.68 23.04 -3.26
N MET A 71 -14.63 22.24 -3.50
CA MET A 71 -14.36 21.00 -2.75
C MET A 71 -15.64 20.20 -2.46
N TYR A 72 -15.92 19.89 -1.23
CA TYR A 72 -17.06 19.04 -0.84
C TYR A 72 -18.41 19.75 -0.87
N ALA A 73 -18.45 21.10 -0.90
CA ALA A 73 -19.71 21.83 -0.94
C ALA A 73 -20.53 21.49 -2.19
N ALA A 74 -19.88 21.31 -3.35
CA ALA A 74 -20.56 20.87 -4.57
C ALA A 74 -20.59 19.34 -4.72
N LYS A 75 -19.52 18.64 -4.28
CA LYS A 75 -19.40 17.20 -4.43
C LYS A 75 -18.53 16.61 -3.31
N PRO A 76 -19.12 15.89 -2.35
CA PRO A 76 -18.36 15.15 -1.35
C PRO A 76 -17.38 14.14 -1.96
N TRP A 77 -16.42 13.67 -1.16
CA TRP A 77 -15.52 12.60 -1.56
C TRP A 77 -16.27 11.30 -1.86
N THR A 78 -15.68 10.45 -2.67
CA THR A 78 -16.24 9.13 -2.99
C THR A 78 -15.99 8.17 -1.82
N VAL A 79 -17.06 7.63 -1.23
CA VAL A 79 -16.96 6.55 -0.23
C VAL A 79 -16.54 5.27 -0.93
N ARG A 80 -15.39 4.73 -0.54
CA ARG A 80 -14.84 3.46 -1.04
C ARG A 80 -14.50 2.56 0.13
N GLN A 81 -14.66 1.25 -0.06
CA GLN A 81 -14.11 0.24 0.82
C GLN A 81 -13.26 -0.71 -0.01
N TYR A 82 -12.02 -0.90 0.43
CA TYR A 82 -11.10 -1.87 -0.12
C TYR A 82 -11.49 -3.25 0.38
N ALA A 83 -11.81 -4.16 -0.51
CA ALA A 83 -12.28 -5.48 -0.15
C ALA A 83 -12.00 -6.51 -1.25
N GLY A 84 -11.80 -7.75 -0.83
CA GLY A 84 -11.63 -8.93 -1.64
C GLY A 84 -11.23 -10.07 -0.72
N PHE A 85 -11.84 -11.24 -0.89
CA PHE A 85 -11.56 -12.39 -0.03
C PHE A 85 -12.08 -13.68 -0.65
N SER A 86 -11.51 -14.78 -0.24
CA SER A 86 -11.90 -16.16 -0.51
C SER A 86 -12.11 -16.50 -1.98
N SER A 87 -13.16 -16.01 -2.61
CA SER A 87 -13.55 -16.32 -3.99
C SER A 87 -14.15 -15.12 -4.71
N ALA A 88 -14.20 -15.20 -6.04
CA ALA A 88 -14.84 -14.19 -6.88
C ALA A 88 -16.33 -14.06 -6.58
N GLU A 89 -17.02 -15.15 -6.27
CA GLU A 89 -18.44 -15.19 -5.93
C GLU A 89 -18.74 -14.47 -4.61
N GLU A 90 -17.96 -14.76 -3.56
CA GLU A 90 -18.16 -14.12 -2.25
C GLU A 90 -17.83 -12.62 -2.31
N SER A 91 -16.75 -12.26 -3.00
CA SER A 91 -16.38 -10.88 -3.24
C SER A 91 -17.44 -10.13 -4.06
N ASN A 92 -18.03 -10.75 -5.08
CA ASN A 92 -19.16 -10.20 -5.85
C ASN A 92 -20.37 -9.95 -4.95
N ALA A 93 -20.76 -10.92 -4.12
CA ALA A 93 -21.88 -10.77 -3.20
C ALA A 93 -21.65 -9.59 -2.24
N PHE A 94 -20.46 -9.47 -1.69
CA PHE A 94 -20.07 -8.34 -0.85
C PHE A 94 -20.16 -7.00 -1.60
N TYR A 95 -19.60 -6.90 -2.81
CA TYR A 95 -19.64 -5.65 -3.60
C TYR A 95 -21.07 -5.23 -3.92
N ARG A 96 -21.92 -6.15 -4.35
CA ARG A 96 -23.34 -5.87 -4.65
C ARG A 96 -24.09 -5.41 -3.41
N ASN A 97 -23.80 -5.97 -2.25
CA ASN A 97 -24.38 -5.55 -0.98
C ASN A 97 -23.90 -4.14 -0.59
N ALA A 98 -22.58 -3.91 -0.59
CA ALA A 98 -21.99 -2.64 -0.23
C ALA A 98 -22.49 -1.48 -1.11
N VAL A 99 -22.65 -1.71 -2.43
CA VAL A 99 -23.22 -0.72 -3.37
C VAL A 99 -24.68 -0.41 -3.01
N ARG A 100 -25.50 -1.41 -2.66
CA ARG A 100 -26.87 -1.18 -2.22
C ARG A 100 -26.95 -0.36 -0.93
N GLU A 101 -25.95 -0.49 -0.08
CA GLU A 101 -25.85 0.20 1.21
C GLU A 101 -25.13 1.56 1.15
N GLY A 102 -24.82 2.07 -0.06
CA GLY A 102 -24.34 3.44 -0.27
C GLY A 102 -22.86 3.59 -0.64
N GLN A 103 -22.13 2.51 -0.86
CA GLN A 103 -20.79 2.58 -1.44
C GLN A 103 -20.86 3.08 -2.89
N GLN A 104 -19.98 4.03 -3.23
CA GLN A 104 -20.07 4.77 -4.49
C GLN A 104 -19.05 4.33 -5.54
N GLY A 105 -18.06 3.54 -5.16
CA GLY A 105 -17.05 2.96 -6.04
C GLY A 105 -16.47 1.69 -5.42
N LEU A 106 -15.99 0.79 -6.25
CA LEU A 106 -15.37 -0.46 -5.81
C LEU A 106 -13.85 -0.30 -5.72
N SER A 107 -13.24 -1.01 -4.77
CA SER A 107 -11.79 -1.15 -4.67
C SER A 107 -11.47 -2.62 -4.41
N VAL A 108 -10.78 -3.25 -5.36
CA VAL A 108 -10.54 -4.70 -5.37
C VAL A 108 -9.22 -5.03 -4.68
N ALA A 109 -9.29 -5.88 -3.66
CA ALA A 109 -8.13 -6.53 -3.07
C ALA A 109 -7.93 -7.89 -3.75
N PHE A 110 -6.78 -8.08 -4.38
CA PHE A 110 -6.35 -9.35 -4.95
C PHE A 110 -5.51 -10.13 -3.94
N ASP A 111 -5.48 -11.45 -4.05
CA ASP A 111 -4.66 -12.29 -3.21
C ASP A 111 -3.16 -12.22 -3.58
N LEU A 112 -2.30 -12.73 -2.72
CA LEU A 112 -0.86 -12.63 -2.88
C LEU A 112 -0.33 -13.39 -4.09
N PRO A 113 -0.79 -14.63 -4.41
CA PRO A 113 -0.40 -15.31 -5.63
C PRO A 113 -0.72 -14.52 -6.89
N SER A 114 -1.93 -13.94 -6.99
CA SER A 114 -2.30 -13.07 -8.12
C SER A 114 -1.37 -11.86 -8.25
N HIS A 115 -1.01 -11.21 -7.11
CA HIS A 115 -0.05 -10.09 -7.13
C HIS A 115 1.31 -10.48 -7.68
N ARG A 116 1.77 -11.69 -7.38
CA ARG A 116 3.07 -12.23 -7.77
C ARG A 116 3.06 -12.93 -9.14
N GLY A 117 1.92 -12.93 -9.84
CA GLY A 117 1.80 -13.52 -11.17
C GLY A 117 1.88 -15.05 -11.16
N TYR A 118 1.25 -15.67 -10.16
CA TYR A 118 1.11 -17.12 -10.05
C TYR A 118 -0.36 -17.51 -10.14
N ASP A 119 -0.65 -18.56 -10.90
CA ASP A 119 -1.97 -19.21 -10.89
C ASP A 119 -2.20 -19.95 -9.55
N SER A 120 -3.46 -20.14 -9.19
CA SER A 120 -3.85 -20.74 -7.90
C SER A 120 -3.35 -22.17 -7.68
N ASP A 121 -2.99 -22.89 -8.73
CA ASP A 121 -2.43 -24.27 -8.67
C ASP A 121 -0.90 -24.30 -8.63
N HIS A 122 -0.24 -23.15 -8.70
CA HIS A 122 1.22 -23.09 -8.69
C HIS A 122 1.76 -23.54 -7.30
N PRO A 123 2.85 -24.35 -7.23
CA PRO A 123 3.39 -24.85 -5.95
C PRO A 123 3.72 -23.76 -4.94
N ARG A 124 4.23 -22.59 -5.39
CA ARG A 124 4.54 -21.44 -4.51
C ARG A 124 3.29 -20.73 -3.97
N ALA A 125 2.11 -20.91 -4.59
CA ALA A 125 0.86 -20.31 -4.15
C ALA A 125 0.20 -21.07 -2.98
N GLN A 126 0.71 -22.27 -2.68
CA GLN A 126 0.15 -23.13 -1.67
C GLN A 126 0.14 -22.46 -0.28
N GLY A 127 -1.05 -22.35 0.31
CA GLY A 127 -1.26 -21.76 1.63
C GLY A 127 -1.61 -20.27 1.61
N ASP A 128 -1.58 -19.58 0.44
CA ASP A 128 -1.84 -18.14 0.32
C ASP A 128 -3.06 -17.80 -0.55
N VAL A 129 -3.58 -18.75 -1.33
CA VAL A 129 -4.70 -18.52 -2.26
C VAL A 129 -5.97 -18.13 -1.52
N GLY A 130 -6.52 -16.96 -1.84
CA GLY A 130 -7.79 -16.46 -1.30
C GLY A 130 -7.77 -16.02 0.16
N LEU A 131 -6.60 -15.98 0.83
CA LEU A 131 -6.51 -15.60 2.25
C LEU A 131 -6.56 -14.07 2.47
N ALA A 132 -5.84 -13.32 1.67
CA ALA A 132 -5.69 -11.87 1.85
C ALA A 132 -6.24 -11.05 0.66
N GLY A 133 -7.17 -11.61 -0.10
CA GLY A 133 -7.76 -11.00 -1.28
C GLY A 133 -8.45 -12.03 -2.17
N VAL A 134 -9.04 -11.58 -3.27
CA VAL A 134 -9.70 -12.45 -4.24
C VAL A 134 -8.67 -13.06 -5.21
N PRO A 135 -8.63 -14.39 -5.39
CA PRO A 135 -7.81 -15.04 -6.39
C PRO A 135 -8.38 -14.80 -7.79
N VAL A 136 -7.49 -14.50 -8.74
CA VAL A 136 -7.84 -14.33 -10.15
C VAL A 136 -6.81 -15.03 -11.03
N ASP A 137 -7.25 -16.05 -11.77
CA ASP A 137 -6.41 -16.80 -12.71
C ASP A 137 -6.73 -16.48 -14.17
N THR A 138 -8.01 -16.12 -14.44
CA THR A 138 -8.51 -15.98 -15.81
C THR A 138 -9.58 -14.89 -15.94
N VAL A 139 -9.98 -14.57 -17.17
CA VAL A 139 -11.11 -13.68 -17.48
C VAL A 139 -12.41 -14.15 -16.79
N GLU A 140 -12.59 -15.46 -16.62
CA GLU A 140 -13.81 -16.02 -15.99
C GLU A 140 -13.96 -15.60 -14.54
N ASP A 141 -12.83 -15.38 -13.83
CA ASP A 141 -12.84 -14.86 -12.47
C ASP A 141 -13.33 -13.41 -12.44
N PHE A 142 -12.86 -12.57 -13.37
CA PHE A 142 -13.33 -11.19 -13.51
C PHE A 142 -14.80 -11.10 -13.91
N ARG A 143 -15.28 -11.99 -14.79
CA ARG A 143 -16.71 -12.07 -15.14
C ARG A 143 -17.56 -12.41 -13.93
N THR A 144 -17.11 -13.35 -13.11
CA THR A 144 -17.78 -13.74 -11.86
C THR A 144 -17.75 -12.59 -10.84
N LEU A 145 -16.58 -11.97 -10.68
CA LEU A 145 -16.34 -10.89 -9.71
C LEU A 145 -17.25 -9.67 -9.95
N PHE A 146 -17.54 -9.37 -11.22
CA PHE A 146 -18.35 -8.22 -11.61
C PHE A 146 -19.74 -8.59 -12.12
N ASP A 147 -20.20 -9.84 -11.93
CA ASP A 147 -21.54 -10.23 -12.34
C ASP A 147 -22.62 -9.37 -11.71
N GLY A 148 -23.54 -8.86 -12.54
CA GLY A 148 -24.61 -7.96 -12.11
C GLY A 148 -24.17 -6.54 -11.72
N ILE A 149 -22.93 -6.13 -11.99
CA ILE A 149 -22.38 -4.79 -11.75
C ILE A 149 -22.15 -4.09 -13.10
N ASP A 150 -22.81 -2.94 -13.32
CA ASP A 150 -22.65 -2.13 -14.56
C ASP A 150 -21.28 -1.41 -14.55
N LEU A 151 -20.27 -2.02 -15.17
CA LEU A 151 -18.91 -1.45 -15.29
C LEU A 151 -18.86 -0.14 -16.10
N GLY A 152 -19.87 0.13 -16.92
CA GLY A 152 -19.97 1.42 -17.63
C GLY A 152 -20.35 2.60 -16.73
N LYS A 153 -20.93 2.31 -15.54
CA LYS A 153 -21.32 3.31 -14.54
C LYS A 153 -20.44 3.27 -13.30
N MET A 154 -20.09 2.06 -12.82
CA MET A 154 -19.30 1.87 -11.61
C MET A 154 -17.83 2.26 -11.84
N SER A 155 -17.24 2.98 -10.88
CA SER A 155 -15.81 3.23 -10.85
C SER A 155 -15.13 2.10 -10.09
N VAL A 156 -14.21 1.38 -10.76
CA VAL A 156 -13.49 0.25 -10.17
C VAL A 156 -12.01 0.62 -9.99
N SER A 157 -11.51 0.53 -8.77
CA SER A 157 -10.10 0.66 -8.44
C SER A 157 -9.50 -0.73 -8.24
N MET A 158 -8.38 -1.00 -8.90
CA MET A 158 -7.66 -2.28 -8.81
C MET A 158 -6.28 -2.04 -8.20
N THR A 159 -6.04 -2.63 -7.03
CA THR A 159 -4.76 -2.53 -6.35
C THR A 159 -3.84 -3.63 -6.86
N MET A 160 -3.19 -3.38 -8.00
CA MET A 160 -2.32 -4.34 -8.67
C MET A 160 -1.09 -3.62 -9.25
N ASN A 161 0.09 -4.21 -9.05
CA ASN A 161 1.38 -3.65 -9.47
C ASN A 161 2.26 -4.69 -10.18
N GLY A 162 2.58 -5.84 -9.58
CA GLY A 162 3.41 -6.87 -10.20
C GLY A 162 2.75 -7.47 -11.45
N ALA A 163 1.63 -8.15 -11.29
CA ALA A 163 0.86 -8.74 -12.39
C ALA A 163 -0.13 -7.74 -13.02
N VAL A 164 0.30 -6.48 -13.19
CA VAL A 164 -0.58 -5.38 -13.62
C VAL A 164 -1.09 -5.54 -15.05
N LEU A 165 -0.27 -6.03 -15.98
CA LEU A 165 -0.63 -6.21 -17.38
C LEU A 165 -1.75 -7.27 -17.57
N PRO A 166 -1.61 -8.53 -17.09
CA PRO A 166 -2.67 -9.51 -17.20
C PRO A 166 -3.96 -9.08 -16.48
N THR A 167 -3.85 -8.46 -15.31
CA THR A 167 -5.01 -7.99 -14.54
C THR A 167 -5.82 -6.94 -15.29
N LEU A 168 -5.15 -5.92 -15.86
CA LEU A 168 -5.83 -4.89 -16.65
C LEU A 168 -6.44 -5.47 -17.92
N ALA A 169 -5.74 -6.36 -18.61
CA ALA A 169 -6.23 -7.02 -19.82
C ALA A 169 -7.47 -7.86 -19.56
N MET A 170 -7.47 -8.68 -18.50
CA MET A 170 -8.62 -9.49 -18.12
C MET A 170 -9.83 -8.63 -17.70
N PHE A 171 -9.62 -7.52 -17.00
CA PHE A 171 -10.68 -6.57 -16.64
C PHE A 171 -11.32 -5.96 -17.89
N ILE A 172 -10.52 -5.54 -18.88
CA ILE A 172 -11.01 -4.98 -20.14
C ILE A 172 -11.83 -6.02 -20.91
N VAL A 173 -11.29 -7.25 -21.08
CA VAL A 173 -11.98 -8.33 -21.80
C VAL A 173 -13.29 -8.72 -21.11
N ALA A 174 -13.30 -8.85 -19.78
CA ALA A 174 -14.52 -9.15 -19.03
C ALA A 174 -15.59 -8.05 -19.20
N ALA A 175 -15.18 -6.78 -19.29
CA ALA A 175 -16.08 -5.66 -19.56
C ALA A 175 -16.63 -5.71 -21.00
N GLU A 176 -15.78 -5.95 -22.00
CA GLU A 176 -16.18 -6.11 -23.41
C GLU A 176 -17.22 -7.24 -23.57
N GLU A 177 -16.95 -8.40 -22.96
CA GLU A 177 -17.87 -9.54 -22.98
C GLU A 177 -19.19 -9.28 -22.25
N SER A 178 -19.20 -8.31 -21.32
CA SER A 178 -20.40 -7.82 -20.65
C SER A 178 -21.12 -6.70 -21.43
N GLY A 179 -20.66 -6.36 -22.65
CA GLY A 179 -21.23 -5.32 -23.51
C GLY A 179 -20.83 -3.90 -23.13
N VAL A 180 -19.76 -3.71 -22.36
CA VAL A 180 -19.22 -2.39 -21.99
C VAL A 180 -17.95 -2.12 -22.76
N SER A 181 -17.95 -1.08 -23.62
CA SER A 181 -16.76 -0.70 -24.37
C SER A 181 -15.68 -0.06 -23.48
N PRO A 182 -14.39 -0.22 -23.83
CA PRO A 182 -13.27 0.31 -23.05
C PRO A 182 -13.37 1.81 -22.73
N GLU A 183 -13.86 2.64 -23.67
CA GLU A 183 -13.98 4.10 -23.49
C GLU A 183 -15.01 4.48 -22.41
N ARG A 184 -15.87 3.55 -22.01
CA ARG A 184 -16.86 3.77 -20.95
C ARG A 184 -16.31 3.42 -19.58
N LEU A 185 -15.24 2.62 -19.49
CA LEU A 185 -14.66 2.17 -18.23
C LEU A 185 -14.17 3.36 -17.41
N LYS A 186 -14.46 3.31 -16.11
CA LYS A 186 -14.06 4.31 -15.11
C LYS A 186 -13.36 3.60 -13.98
N GLY A 187 -12.29 4.15 -13.49
CA GLY A 187 -11.57 3.56 -12.37
C GLY A 187 -10.10 3.91 -12.36
N THR A 188 -9.35 3.05 -11.73
CA THR A 188 -7.90 3.22 -11.55
C THR A 188 -7.27 1.84 -11.49
N ILE A 189 -6.13 1.65 -12.14
CA ILE A 189 -5.19 0.59 -11.78
C ILE A 189 -4.01 1.22 -11.05
N GLN A 190 -3.54 0.59 -9.95
CA GLN A 190 -2.51 1.22 -9.12
C GLN A 190 -1.22 1.41 -9.90
N ASN A 191 -0.66 0.36 -10.49
CA ASN A 191 0.45 0.42 -11.45
C ASN A 191 1.68 1.21 -10.94
N ASP A 192 1.82 1.32 -9.62
CA ASP A 192 2.92 2.03 -8.95
C ASP A 192 3.99 1.01 -8.54
N ILE A 193 4.94 0.79 -9.44
CA ILE A 193 5.94 -0.27 -9.25
C ILE A 193 7.13 0.17 -8.39
N LEU A 194 7.49 1.46 -8.36
CA LEU A 194 8.63 1.95 -7.59
C LEU A 194 8.45 1.69 -6.10
N LYS A 195 7.25 1.95 -5.56
CA LYS A 195 6.97 1.66 -4.15
C LYS A 195 7.03 0.16 -3.81
N GLU A 196 6.84 -0.73 -4.78
CA GLU A 196 6.97 -2.17 -4.54
C GLU A 196 8.40 -2.57 -4.21
N PHE A 197 9.39 -1.94 -4.84
CA PHE A 197 10.80 -2.18 -4.54
C PHE A 197 11.26 -1.55 -3.21
N MET A 198 10.48 -0.60 -2.68
CA MET A 198 10.76 0.04 -1.40
C MET A 198 10.16 -0.70 -0.22
N VAL A 199 8.87 -1.10 -0.30
CA VAL A 199 8.11 -1.44 0.91
C VAL A 199 7.10 -2.58 0.79
N ARG A 200 6.40 -2.76 -0.36
CA ARG A 200 5.31 -3.73 -0.44
C ARG A 200 5.73 -5.07 -1.01
N ASN A 201 6.78 -5.08 -1.83
CA ASN A 201 7.47 -6.26 -2.34
C ASN A 201 6.63 -7.17 -3.28
N THR A 202 5.53 -6.72 -3.88
CA THR A 202 4.76 -7.53 -4.86
C THR A 202 5.24 -7.36 -6.31
N TYR A 203 6.50 -6.97 -6.49
CA TYR A 203 7.17 -6.94 -7.79
C TYR A 203 7.35 -8.37 -8.36
N ILE A 204 7.52 -8.47 -9.67
CA ILE A 204 7.88 -9.70 -10.37
C ILE A 204 9.20 -9.51 -11.13
N TYR A 205 9.26 -8.51 -11.99
CA TYR A 205 10.38 -8.25 -12.90
C TYR A 205 11.34 -7.19 -12.33
N PRO A 206 12.57 -7.09 -12.89
CA PRO A 206 13.50 -6.00 -12.53
C PRO A 206 12.92 -4.60 -12.76
N PRO A 207 13.46 -3.55 -12.09
CA PRO A 207 12.90 -2.20 -12.13
C PRO A 207 12.73 -1.62 -13.54
N GLY A 208 13.70 -1.77 -14.45
CA GLY A 208 13.63 -1.25 -15.81
C GLY A 208 12.46 -1.82 -16.63
N PRO A 209 12.36 -3.15 -16.80
CA PRO A 209 11.21 -3.80 -17.45
C PRO A 209 9.87 -3.48 -16.79
N SER A 210 9.84 -3.35 -15.46
CA SER A 210 8.63 -2.98 -14.73
C SER A 210 8.17 -1.55 -15.06
N LEU A 211 9.09 -0.59 -15.16
CA LEU A 211 8.78 0.77 -15.62
C LEU A 211 8.30 0.80 -17.07
N ARG A 212 8.85 -0.07 -17.93
CA ARG A 212 8.34 -0.21 -19.31
C ARG A 212 6.87 -0.64 -19.31
N ALA A 213 6.50 -1.65 -18.51
CA ALA A 213 5.09 -2.07 -18.39
C ALA A 213 4.20 -0.91 -17.93
N THR A 214 4.67 -0.12 -16.96
CA THR A 214 3.96 1.07 -16.46
C THR A 214 3.72 2.10 -17.57
N VAL A 215 4.74 2.40 -18.38
CA VAL A 215 4.64 3.34 -19.49
C VAL A 215 3.70 2.84 -20.60
N ASP A 216 3.74 1.52 -20.91
CA ASP A 216 2.83 0.90 -21.89
C ASP A 216 1.37 1.06 -21.46
N ILE A 217 1.08 0.87 -20.16
CA ILE A 217 -0.25 1.09 -19.59
C ILE A 217 -0.66 2.56 -19.69
N MET A 218 0.25 3.50 -19.38
CA MET A 218 -0.05 4.93 -19.51
C MET A 218 -0.42 5.30 -20.96
N GLY A 219 0.37 4.85 -21.93
CA GLY A 219 0.14 5.12 -23.35
C GLY A 219 -1.17 4.50 -23.83
N PHE A 220 -1.43 3.24 -23.50
CA PHE A 220 -2.67 2.55 -23.84
C PHE A 220 -3.90 3.25 -23.24
N CYS A 221 -3.85 3.56 -21.96
CA CYS A 221 -4.96 4.25 -21.28
C CYS A 221 -5.23 5.64 -21.86
N ALA A 222 -4.20 6.40 -22.23
CA ALA A 222 -4.35 7.70 -22.86
C ALA A 222 -5.14 7.62 -24.17
N GLY A 223 -4.90 6.56 -24.98
CA GLY A 223 -5.59 6.36 -26.27
C GLY A 223 -6.96 5.69 -26.16
N HIS A 224 -7.12 4.69 -25.29
CA HIS A 224 -8.28 3.79 -25.31
C HIS A 224 -9.20 3.89 -24.08
N LEU A 225 -8.72 4.42 -22.94
CA LEU A 225 -9.45 4.47 -21.67
C LEU A 225 -9.56 5.90 -21.11
N PRO A 226 -10.22 6.85 -21.81
CA PRO A 226 -10.17 8.28 -21.51
C PRO A 226 -10.74 8.66 -20.14
N LYS A 227 -11.44 7.76 -19.44
CA LYS A 227 -12.02 7.99 -18.11
C LYS A 227 -11.33 7.17 -17.01
N PHE A 228 -10.25 6.47 -17.36
CA PHE A 228 -9.52 5.59 -16.45
C PHE A 228 -8.21 6.24 -16.02
N HIS A 229 -7.83 6.04 -14.76
CA HIS A 229 -6.54 6.47 -14.22
C HIS A 229 -5.54 5.34 -14.40
N SER A 230 -4.51 5.58 -15.19
CA SER A 230 -3.48 4.59 -15.52
C SER A 230 -2.47 4.35 -14.42
N LEU A 231 -2.44 5.23 -13.42
CA LEU A 231 -1.50 5.20 -12.31
C LEU A 231 -2.09 5.85 -11.05
N SER A 232 -1.80 5.26 -9.90
CA SER A 232 -2.06 5.85 -8.58
C SER A 232 -0.78 5.76 -7.74
N VAL A 233 -0.06 6.87 -7.67
CA VAL A 233 1.21 6.99 -6.95
C VAL A 233 0.96 6.91 -5.45
N SER A 234 1.61 5.96 -4.75
CA SER A 234 1.15 5.51 -3.45
C SER A 234 2.17 5.71 -2.33
N GLY A 235 1.97 6.75 -1.52
CA GLY A 235 2.64 6.95 -0.24
C GLY A 235 2.09 6.07 0.89
N TYR A 236 0.82 5.65 0.81
CA TYR A 236 0.17 4.84 1.84
C TYR A 236 1.02 3.67 2.33
N HIS A 237 1.60 2.91 1.40
CA HIS A 237 2.40 1.74 1.77
C HIS A 237 3.74 2.12 2.42
N MET A 238 4.29 3.29 2.10
CA MET A 238 5.49 3.83 2.74
C MET A 238 5.20 4.19 4.20
N HIS A 239 4.05 4.83 4.46
CA HIS A 239 3.57 5.12 5.81
C HIS A 239 3.35 3.82 6.61
N GLU A 240 2.65 2.83 6.06
CA GLU A 240 2.41 1.53 6.70
C GLU A 240 3.74 0.78 6.98
N ALA A 241 4.77 1.00 6.16
CA ALA A 241 6.12 0.49 6.39
C ALA A 241 6.91 1.32 7.43
N GLY A 242 6.37 2.44 7.91
CA GLY A 242 6.92 3.26 8.99
C GLY A 242 7.57 4.57 8.55
N ALA A 243 7.36 5.03 7.32
CA ALA A 243 7.78 6.36 6.91
C ALA A 243 7.07 7.45 7.72
N ASP A 244 7.81 8.47 8.13
CA ASP A 244 7.22 9.69 8.67
C ASP A 244 6.51 10.52 7.58
N ALA A 245 5.68 11.48 7.98
CA ALA A 245 4.87 12.28 7.05
C ALA A 245 5.70 13.03 5.99
N ALA A 246 6.90 13.50 6.33
CA ALA A 246 7.79 14.20 5.41
C ALA A 246 8.40 13.24 4.38
N THR A 247 8.77 12.03 4.81
CA THR A 247 9.31 10.97 3.93
C THR A 247 8.22 10.42 3.02
N GLU A 248 7.02 10.11 3.55
CA GLU A 248 5.87 9.71 2.73
C GLU A 248 5.56 10.75 1.66
N LEU A 249 5.47 12.03 2.06
CA LEU A 249 5.20 13.13 1.13
C LEU A 249 6.26 13.23 0.04
N ALA A 250 7.54 13.29 0.42
CA ALA A 250 8.64 13.51 -0.53
C ALA A 250 8.78 12.35 -1.52
N PHE A 251 8.75 11.11 -1.04
CA PHE A 251 8.91 9.94 -1.91
C PHE A 251 7.71 9.72 -2.82
N THR A 252 6.50 10.00 -2.35
CA THR A 252 5.30 9.94 -3.20
C THR A 252 5.39 10.95 -4.34
N ILE A 253 5.84 12.17 -4.07
CA ILE A 253 6.03 13.18 -5.12
C ILE A 253 7.20 12.78 -6.03
N ALA A 254 8.30 12.25 -5.49
CA ALA A 254 9.44 11.78 -6.28
C ALA A 254 9.06 10.64 -7.24
N ASP A 255 8.28 9.65 -6.78
CA ASP A 255 7.73 8.58 -7.63
C ASP A 255 6.90 9.15 -8.77
N GLY A 256 5.99 10.09 -8.45
CA GLY A 256 5.18 10.75 -9.47
C GLY A 256 5.99 11.48 -10.52
N LEU A 257 7.03 12.21 -10.09
CA LEU A 257 7.94 12.93 -10.99
C LEU A 257 8.78 11.96 -11.85
N GLU A 258 9.19 10.83 -11.29
CA GLU A 258 9.90 9.78 -12.03
C GLU A 258 9.03 9.18 -13.13
N TYR A 259 7.75 8.87 -12.82
CA TYR A 259 6.80 8.38 -13.83
C TYR A 259 6.55 9.40 -14.95
N VAL A 260 6.50 10.68 -14.64
CA VAL A 260 6.38 11.74 -15.66
C VAL A 260 7.66 11.85 -16.49
N ARG A 261 8.84 11.69 -15.88
CA ARG A 261 10.13 11.67 -16.59
C ARG A 261 10.16 10.54 -17.62
N VAL A 262 9.86 9.31 -17.22
CA VAL A 262 9.88 8.15 -18.14
C VAL A 262 8.78 8.25 -19.21
N ALA A 263 7.61 8.81 -18.89
CA ALA A 263 6.56 9.09 -19.88
C ALA A 263 7.02 10.11 -20.93
N ARG A 264 7.74 11.17 -20.50
CA ARG A 264 8.35 12.18 -21.41
C ARG A 264 9.39 11.54 -22.32
N GLU A 265 10.28 10.71 -21.80
CA GLU A 265 11.29 9.98 -22.58
C GLU A 265 10.66 9.04 -23.59
N ALA A 266 9.53 8.44 -23.24
CA ALA A 266 8.73 7.61 -24.13
C ALA A 266 7.89 8.42 -25.14
N SER A 267 8.01 9.76 -25.14
CA SER A 267 7.28 10.69 -26.03
C SER A 267 5.75 10.58 -25.92
N LEU A 268 5.23 10.26 -24.72
CA LEU A 268 3.79 10.29 -24.44
C LEU A 268 3.28 11.73 -24.35
N ASP A 269 2.00 11.94 -24.64
CA ASP A 269 1.29 13.18 -24.36
C ASP A 269 1.22 13.41 -22.84
N LEU A 270 2.08 14.27 -22.32
CA LEU A 270 2.18 14.55 -20.90
C LEU A 270 0.92 15.23 -20.33
N ASP A 271 0.20 16.05 -21.11
CA ASP A 271 -1.07 16.62 -20.65
C ASP A 271 -2.12 15.53 -20.44
N ALA A 272 -2.19 14.53 -21.33
CA ALA A 272 -3.07 13.38 -21.18
C ALA A 272 -2.67 12.51 -19.97
N VAL A 273 -1.38 12.19 -19.82
CA VAL A 273 -0.85 11.40 -18.72
C VAL A 273 -1.08 12.11 -17.38
N CYS A 274 -0.52 13.30 -17.17
CA CYS A 274 -0.56 14.00 -15.89
C CYS A 274 -1.98 14.37 -15.45
N SER A 275 -2.88 14.69 -16.40
CA SER A 275 -4.30 14.92 -16.10
C SER A 275 -5.03 13.69 -15.57
N ARG A 276 -4.44 12.49 -15.70
CA ARG A 276 -4.99 11.19 -15.27
C ARG A 276 -4.19 10.53 -14.17
N LEU A 277 -3.11 11.15 -13.69
CA LEU A 277 -2.46 10.68 -12.46
C LEU A 277 -3.38 10.87 -11.27
N SER A 278 -3.37 9.90 -10.37
CA SER A 278 -3.93 9.99 -9.04
C SER A 278 -2.86 9.64 -8.00
N PHE A 279 -3.11 10.07 -6.77
CA PHE A 279 -2.21 9.81 -5.66
C PHE A 279 -2.95 9.04 -4.58
N PHE A 280 -2.19 8.39 -3.69
CA PHE A 280 -2.74 7.61 -2.60
C PHE A 280 -1.89 7.84 -1.36
N PHE A 281 -2.44 8.56 -0.37
CA PHE A 281 -1.80 8.86 0.91
C PHE A 281 -2.44 8.12 2.07
N ALA A 282 -1.65 7.85 3.12
CA ALA A 282 -2.17 7.42 4.41
C ALA A 282 -2.70 8.60 5.22
N MET A 283 -3.51 8.29 6.24
CA MET A 283 -3.83 9.18 7.34
C MET A 283 -3.59 8.47 8.66
N GLY A 284 -2.60 8.91 9.40
CA GLY A 284 -2.28 8.43 10.73
C GLY A 284 -2.91 9.27 11.83
N MET A 285 -2.48 9.04 13.07
CA MET A 285 -3.07 9.66 14.27
C MET A 285 -2.60 11.08 14.56
N ASP A 286 -1.51 11.57 13.94
CA ASP A 286 -1.09 12.97 14.11
C ASP A 286 -1.94 13.92 13.27
N HIS A 287 -3.14 14.21 13.79
CA HIS A 287 -4.23 14.88 13.08
C HIS A 287 -3.81 16.12 12.30
N HIS A 288 -3.02 16.99 12.91
CA HIS A 288 -2.65 18.26 12.28
C HIS A 288 -1.55 18.08 11.24
N VAL A 289 -0.57 17.23 11.50
CA VAL A 289 0.50 16.89 10.53
C VAL A 289 -0.10 16.25 9.29
N GLU A 290 -1.07 15.36 9.45
CA GLU A 290 -1.74 14.67 8.35
C GLU A 290 -2.55 15.64 7.46
N ILE A 291 -3.24 16.62 8.05
CA ILE A 291 -3.92 17.68 7.28
C ILE A 291 -2.90 18.52 6.51
N ALA A 292 -1.83 18.96 7.19
CA ALA A 292 -0.77 19.76 6.60
C ALA A 292 -0.04 19.00 5.47
N LYS A 293 0.15 17.67 5.62
CA LYS A 293 0.74 16.80 4.58
C LYS A 293 -0.02 16.86 3.26
N LEU A 294 -1.36 16.75 3.27
CA LEU A 294 -2.14 16.83 2.04
C LEU A 294 -2.15 18.24 1.43
N ARG A 295 -2.12 19.28 2.27
CA ARG A 295 -1.98 20.68 1.80
C ARG A 295 -0.63 20.88 1.12
N ALA A 296 0.46 20.42 1.74
CA ALA A 296 1.81 20.44 1.23
C ALA A 296 1.95 19.60 -0.06
N ALA A 297 1.34 18.41 -0.11
CA ALA A 297 1.40 17.53 -1.27
C ALA A 297 0.85 18.21 -2.54
N ARG A 298 -0.30 18.88 -2.46
CA ARG A 298 -0.87 19.59 -3.61
C ARG A 298 0.06 20.69 -4.12
N GLN A 299 0.60 21.48 -3.21
CA GLN A 299 1.50 22.57 -3.57
C GLN A 299 2.83 22.05 -4.13
N LEU A 300 3.47 21.10 -3.47
CA LEU A 300 4.75 20.53 -3.88
C LEU A 300 4.66 19.90 -5.27
N TRP A 301 3.61 19.11 -5.52
CA TRP A 301 3.35 18.53 -6.83
C TRP A 301 3.22 19.57 -7.92
N ALA A 302 2.35 20.56 -7.71
CA ALA A 302 2.09 21.59 -8.70
C ALA A 302 3.34 22.41 -9.04
N GLU A 303 4.13 22.79 -8.02
CA GLU A 303 5.33 23.59 -8.19
C GLU A 303 6.48 22.80 -8.83
N GLU A 304 6.76 21.57 -8.36
CA GLU A 304 7.84 20.75 -8.92
C GLU A 304 7.51 20.25 -10.33
N LEU A 305 6.28 19.88 -10.61
CA LEU A 305 5.86 19.51 -11.97
C LEU A 305 5.98 20.69 -12.94
N LYS A 306 5.57 21.88 -12.51
CA LYS A 306 5.71 23.10 -13.31
C LYS A 306 7.18 23.47 -13.53
N LYS A 307 8.02 23.32 -12.52
CA LYS A 307 9.46 23.60 -12.61
C LYS A 307 10.15 22.65 -13.59
N ARG A 308 9.80 21.37 -13.61
CA ARG A 308 10.49 20.33 -14.40
C ARG A 308 9.92 20.15 -15.81
N HIS A 309 8.62 20.39 -16.01
CA HIS A 309 7.90 20.07 -17.24
C HIS A 309 6.97 21.18 -17.73
N GLY A 310 7.02 22.36 -17.13
CA GLY A 310 6.19 23.51 -17.52
C GLY A 310 6.47 24.04 -18.92
N ASP A 311 7.54 23.61 -19.57
CA ASP A 311 7.88 23.90 -20.97
C ASP A 311 6.97 23.12 -21.97
N VAL A 312 6.40 22.00 -21.58
CA VAL A 312 5.58 21.11 -22.43
C VAL A 312 4.14 20.95 -21.94
N LEU A 313 3.87 21.14 -20.65
CA LEU A 313 2.54 21.03 -20.06
C LEU A 313 1.73 22.31 -20.29
N THR A 314 0.56 22.17 -20.92
CA THR A 314 -0.35 23.26 -21.25
C THR A 314 -1.66 23.20 -20.46
N SER A 315 -2.04 22.01 -19.96
CA SER A 315 -3.29 21.80 -19.23
C SER A 315 -3.15 22.11 -17.74
N GLU A 316 -3.95 23.05 -17.22
CA GLU A 316 -4.04 23.29 -15.77
C GLU A 316 -4.40 22.02 -14.97
N LYS A 317 -5.11 21.07 -15.59
CA LYS A 317 -5.50 19.81 -14.95
C LYS A 317 -4.32 18.91 -14.63
N ALA A 318 -3.21 19.05 -15.36
CA ALA A 318 -1.98 18.29 -15.14
C ALA A 318 -1.36 18.60 -13.77
N PHE A 319 -1.46 19.84 -13.30
CA PHE A 319 -0.87 20.29 -12.04
C PHE A 319 -1.72 19.98 -10.80
N VAL A 320 -2.95 19.47 -10.98
CA VAL A 320 -3.87 19.18 -9.87
C VAL A 320 -3.57 17.81 -9.28
N LEU A 321 -3.05 17.75 -8.07
CA LEU A 321 -2.95 16.51 -7.30
C LEU A 321 -4.33 16.10 -6.79
N ARG A 322 -4.80 14.95 -7.25
CA ARG A 322 -6.02 14.29 -6.78
C ARG A 322 -5.64 13.04 -6.01
N THR A 323 -6.14 12.89 -4.80
CA THR A 323 -5.75 11.78 -3.94
C THR A 323 -6.93 10.93 -3.48
N HIS A 324 -6.70 9.62 -3.51
CA HIS A 324 -7.35 8.67 -2.62
C HIS A 324 -6.62 8.71 -1.27
N VAL A 325 -7.35 8.48 -0.21
CA VAL A 325 -6.79 8.36 1.15
C VAL A 325 -7.34 7.10 1.81
N GLN A 326 -6.49 6.42 2.55
CA GLN A 326 -6.88 5.36 3.46
C GLN A 326 -6.41 5.71 4.86
N THR A 327 -7.26 5.50 5.85
CA THR A 327 -6.86 5.56 7.26
C THR A 327 -5.78 4.54 7.54
N SER A 328 -4.82 4.84 8.41
CA SER A 328 -3.69 3.95 8.69
C SER A 328 -4.14 2.67 9.36
N GLY A 329 -3.71 1.52 8.82
CA GLY A 329 -3.85 0.22 9.48
C GLY A 329 -2.83 0.06 10.60
N TYR A 330 -1.65 0.66 10.43
CA TYR A 330 -0.57 0.63 11.42
C TYR A 330 -0.95 1.25 12.77
N SER A 331 -1.77 2.29 12.77
CA SER A 331 -2.23 2.97 13.99
C SER A 331 -3.23 2.14 14.81
N LEU A 332 -3.85 1.12 14.19
CA LEU A 332 -4.85 0.29 14.82
C LEU A 332 -4.21 -0.80 15.67
N THR A 333 -4.82 -1.09 16.81
CA THR A 333 -4.27 -2.02 17.80
C THR A 333 -5.13 -3.28 17.92
N ALA A 334 -4.48 -4.41 18.18
CA ALA A 334 -5.17 -5.65 18.52
C ALA A 334 -5.75 -5.61 19.96
N GLN A 335 -5.13 -4.80 20.84
CA GLN A 335 -5.61 -4.55 22.18
C GLN A 335 -6.74 -3.53 22.14
N ASP A 336 -7.80 -3.77 22.91
CA ASP A 336 -8.99 -2.90 22.99
C ASP A 336 -9.50 -2.43 21.60
N PRO A 337 -9.83 -3.35 20.67
CA PRO A 337 -10.08 -3.02 19.27
C PRO A 337 -11.25 -2.07 19.05
N LEU A 338 -12.15 -1.90 20.01
CA LEU A 338 -13.22 -0.91 19.93
C LEU A 338 -12.70 0.53 19.96
N ASN A 339 -11.52 0.79 20.56
CA ASN A 339 -10.86 2.09 20.48
C ASN A 339 -10.46 2.46 19.06
N ASN A 340 -10.30 1.47 18.19
CA ASN A 340 -9.98 1.68 16.78
C ASN A 340 -11.12 2.39 16.01
N VAL A 341 -12.38 2.32 16.47
CA VAL A 341 -13.49 3.11 15.91
C VAL A 341 -13.18 4.61 16.05
N ALA A 342 -12.69 5.02 17.21
CA ALA A 342 -12.31 6.42 17.44
C ALA A 342 -11.07 6.82 16.63
N ARG A 343 -10.05 5.95 16.57
CA ARG A 343 -8.84 6.20 15.76
C ARG A 343 -9.20 6.40 14.29
N THR A 344 -9.91 5.46 13.70
CA THR A 344 -10.37 5.55 12.31
C THR A 344 -11.23 6.80 12.06
N ALA A 345 -12.08 7.21 13.00
CA ALA A 345 -12.90 8.41 12.86
C ALA A 345 -12.04 9.69 12.86
N LEU A 346 -11.01 9.79 13.72
CA LEU A 346 -10.07 10.92 13.77
C LEU A 346 -9.22 11.01 12.49
N GLU A 347 -8.73 9.87 12.00
CA GLU A 347 -7.97 9.78 10.75
C GLU A 347 -8.83 10.13 9.54
N ALA A 348 -10.07 9.64 9.49
CA ALA A 348 -11.03 9.99 8.45
C ALA A 348 -11.35 11.50 8.46
N LEU A 349 -11.47 12.11 9.64
CA LEU A 349 -11.68 13.54 9.78
C LEU A 349 -10.46 14.34 9.29
N ALA A 350 -9.23 13.87 9.60
CA ALA A 350 -8.00 14.48 9.07
C ALA A 350 -7.96 14.40 7.53
N ALA A 351 -8.31 13.24 6.93
CA ALA A 351 -8.40 13.07 5.48
C ALA A 351 -9.37 14.06 4.82
N VAL A 352 -10.53 14.25 5.43
CA VAL A 352 -11.56 15.19 4.96
C VAL A 352 -11.07 16.63 5.08
N HIS A 353 -10.52 17.02 6.21
CA HIS A 353 -9.96 18.36 6.40
C HIS A 353 -8.74 18.60 5.49
N GLY A 354 -7.96 17.56 5.19
CA GLY A 354 -6.86 17.59 4.24
C GLY A 354 -7.31 17.67 2.77
N GLY A 355 -8.59 17.40 2.46
CA GLY A 355 -9.16 17.58 1.13
C GLY A 355 -9.03 16.37 0.20
N ALA A 356 -9.20 15.15 0.68
CA ALA A 356 -9.21 13.90 -0.10
C ALA A 356 -10.35 13.84 -1.13
N GLN A 357 -10.14 13.20 -2.31
CA GLN A 357 -11.18 13.02 -3.33
C GLN A 357 -11.92 11.67 -3.20
N SER A 358 -11.29 10.69 -2.58
CA SER A 358 -11.94 9.45 -2.17
C SER A 358 -11.32 8.93 -0.88
N LEU A 359 -12.07 8.19 -0.09
CA LEU A 359 -11.66 7.72 1.22
C LEU A 359 -12.02 6.25 1.42
N HIS A 360 -11.08 5.50 1.98
CA HIS A 360 -11.29 4.21 2.63
C HIS A 360 -11.04 4.36 4.13
N THR A 361 -11.92 3.80 4.94
CA THR A 361 -11.80 3.71 6.38
C THR A 361 -11.59 2.26 6.80
N ASN A 362 -10.51 1.98 7.54
CA ASN A 362 -10.25 0.65 8.06
C ASN A 362 -11.29 0.27 9.11
N SER A 363 -11.58 -1.02 9.21
CA SER A 363 -12.46 -1.56 10.23
C SER A 363 -11.73 -1.69 11.58
N TYR A 364 -12.48 -1.67 12.67
CA TYR A 364 -11.87 -1.71 14.00
C TYR A 364 -11.17 -3.05 14.32
N ASP A 365 -11.49 -4.11 13.58
CA ASP A 365 -10.91 -5.46 13.69
C ASP A 365 -9.72 -5.70 12.73
N GLU A 366 -9.27 -4.66 11.98
CA GLU A 366 -8.18 -4.73 10.99
C GLU A 366 -6.88 -5.32 11.57
N ALA A 367 -6.54 -4.97 12.81
CA ALA A 367 -5.35 -5.48 13.49
C ALA A 367 -5.49 -6.93 13.98
N LEU A 368 -6.65 -7.55 13.82
CA LEU A 368 -6.95 -8.91 14.27
C LEU A 368 -7.13 -9.89 13.12
N ALA A 369 -7.90 -9.49 12.09
CA ALA A 369 -8.22 -10.33 10.92
C ALA A 369 -8.89 -9.52 9.80
N LEU A 370 -9.37 -10.22 8.76
CA LEU A 370 -10.23 -9.62 7.75
C LEU A 370 -11.54 -9.10 8.37
N PRO A 371 -12.09 -7.98 7.86
CA PRO A 371 -13.25 -7.34 8.45
C PRO A 371 -14.45 -8.27 8.61
N SER A 372 -15.07 -8.24 9.80
CA SER A 372 -16.42 -8.76 10.00
C SER A 372 -17.44 -7.85 9.32
N ASP A 373 -18.63 -8.38 9.00
CA ASP A 373 -19.67 -7.59 8.34
C ASP A 373 -20.12 -6.39 9.21
N GLY A 374 -20.12 -6.56 10.54
CA GLY A 374 -20.41 -5.50 11.49
C GLY A 374 -19.34 -4.41 11.49
N ALA A 375 -18.07 -4.78 11.51
CA ALA A 375 -16.92 -3.86 11.50
C ALA A 375 -16.83 -3.09 10.17
N ALA A 376 -17.01 -3.78 9.03
CA ALA A 376 -17.05 -3.16 7.71
C ALA A 376 -18.19 -2.13 7.58
N ARG A 377 -19.37 -2.42 8.19
CA ARG A 377 -20.49 -1.48 8.24
C ARG A 377 -20.14 -0.23 9.04
N VAL A 378 -19.56 -0.39 10.26
CA VAL A 378 -19.15 0.75 11.10
C VAL A 378 -18.12 1.62 10.38
N ALA A 379 -17.13 1.01 9.74
CA ALA A 379 -16.11 1.72 8.96
C ALA A 379 -16.73 2.54 7.81
N ARG A 380 -17.65 1.97 7.04
CA ARG A 380 -18.37 2.70 5.99
C ARG A 380 -19.24 3.81 6.57
N ASP A 381 -19.99 3.52 7.62
CA ASP A 381 -20.93 4.46 8.22
C ASP A 381 -20.21 5.65 8.86
N THR A 382 -18.97 5.49 9.34
CA THR A 382 -18.09 6.59 9.77
C THR A 382 -17.95 7.66 8.68
N GLN A 383 -17.74 7.27 7.42
CA GLN A 383 -17.68 8.23 6.31
C GLN A 383 -19.03 8.89 6.03
N LEU A 384 -20.13 8.12 6.10
CA LEU A 384 -21.47 8.65 5.88
C LEU A 384 -21.90 9.63 6.98
N LEU A 385 -21.53 9.39 8.24
CA LEU A 385 -21.72 10.33 9.37
C LEU A 385 -20.99 11.65 9.08
N LEU A 386 -19.73 11.57 8.67
CA LEU A 386 -18.95 12.77 8.29
C LEU A 386 -19.62 13.53 7.14
N GLN A 387 -20.08 12.83 6.09
CA GLN A 387 -20.72 13.50 4.95
C GLN A 387 -22.08 14.14 5.27
N LYS A 388 -22.90 13.48 6.09
CA LYS A 388 -24.32 13.81 6.20
C LYS A 388 -24.67 14.57 7.48
N GLU A 389 -23.96 14.32 8.60
CA GLU A 389 -24.35 14.80 9.91
C GLU A 389 -23.42 15.89 10.45
N SER A 390 -22.10 15.81 10.19
CA SER A 390 -21.09 16.67 10.83
C SER A 390 -21.02 18.10 10.28
N GLY A 391 -21.51 18.32 9.04
CA GLY A 391 -21.41 19.62 8.37
C GLY A 391 -20.04 19.94 7.78
N VAL A 392 -19.05 19.05 7.84
CA VAL A 392 -17.68 19.27 7.30
C VAL A 392 -17.65 19.53 5.80
N CYS A 393 -18.67 19.10 5.06
CA CYS A 393 -18.77 19.33 3.61
C CYS A 393 -19.13 20.78 3.22
N ARG A 394 -19.51 21.64 4.18
CA ARG A 394 -20.07 22.96 3.87
C ARG A 394 -19.02 23.96 3.38
N VAL A 395 -17.78 23.86 3.84
CA VAL A 395 -16.72 24.84 3.63
C VAL A 395 -15.49 24.18 3.01
N ALA A 396 -14.93 24.82 1.99
CA ALA A 396 -13.65 24.42 1.44
C ALA A 396 -12.50 24.97 2.31
N ASP A 397 -11.57 24.10 2.69
CA ASP A 397 -10.39 24.40 3.51
C ASP A 397 -10.69 25.23 4.77
N PRO A 398 -11.36 24.62 5.76
CA PRO A 398 -11.71 25.34 7.00
C PRO A 398 -10.46 25.74 7.83
N TRP A 399 -9.29 25.18 7.53
CA TRP A 399 -8.01 25.49 8.16
C TRP A 399 -7.23 26.63 7.50
N GLY A 400 -7.68 27.09 6.31
CA GLY A 400 -7.03 28.20 5.60
C GLY A 400 -6.94 29.47 6.43
N GLY A 401 -5.74 30.04 6.55
CA GLY A 401 -5.45 31.21 7.36
C GLY A 401 -5.22 30.93 8.86
N SER A 402 -5.27 29.67 9.30
CA SER A 402 -4.81 29.30 10.64
C SER A 402 -3.30 29.49 10.73
N PHE A 403 -2.81 30.32 11.62
CA PHE A 403 -1.36 30.55 11.79
C PHE A 403 -0.59 29.25 11.99
N PHE A 404 -1.11 28.35 12.83
CA PHE A 404 -0.50 27.06 13.08
C PHE A 404 -0.48 26.15 11.85
N MET A 405 -1.62 26.02 11.17
CA MET A 405 -1.72 25.12 10.01
C MET A 405 -0.89 25.59 8.82
N GLU A 406 -0.84 26.91 8.58
CA GLU A 406 -0.01 27.48 7.51
C GLU A 406 1.48 27.28 7.82
N ALA A 407 1.94 27.56 9.06
CA ALA A 407 3.33 27.32 9.47
C ALA A 407 3.71 25.85 9.36
N LEU A 408 2.88 24.94 9.87
CA LEU A 408 3.14 23.50 9.80
C LEU A 408 3.20 22.97 8.35
N THR A 409 2.33 23.50 7.48
CA THR A 409 2.37 23.17 6.05
C THR A 409 3.68 23.63 5.41
N ASP A 410 4.16 24.84 5.74
CA ASP A 410 5.42 25.38 5.21
C ASP A 410 6.63 24.60 5.72
N GLU A 411 6.66 24.20 6.98
CA GLU A 411 7.74 23.38 7.54
C GLU A 411 7.80 22.00 6.88
N LEU A 412 6.65 21.35 6.66
CA LEU A 412 6.59 20.08 5.91
C LEU A 412 7.07 20.24 4.47
N LEU A 413 6.72 21.34 3.79
CA LEU A 413 7.23 21.65 2.46
C LEU A 413 8.74 21.78 2.43
N VAL A 414 9.35 22.43 3.44
CA VAL A 414 10.80 22.55 3.54
C VAL A 414 11.45 21.19 3.70
N LYS A 415 10.99 20.38 4.65
CA LYS A 415 11.52 19.03 4.88
C LYS A 415 11.36 18.11 3.67
N ALA A 416 10.20 18.15 3.02
CA ALA A 416 9.96 17.33 1.83
C ALA A 416 10.86 17.75 0.65
N ARG A 417 11.13 19.05 0.48
CA ARG A 417 12.07 19.53 -0.55
C ARG A 417 13.51 19.13 -0.27
N GLU A 418 13.94 19.11 0.98
CA GLU A 418 15.27 18.60 1.37
C GLU A 418 15.42 17.12 1.00
N ILE A 419 14.41 16.30 1.29
CA ILE A 419 14.43 14.88 0.92
C ILE A 419 14.40 14.71 -0.61
N LEU A 420 13.56 15.48 -1.31
CA LEU A 420 13.48 15.45 -2.76
C LEU A 420 14.81 15.86 -3.42
N ALA A 421 15.51 16.86 -2.86
CA ALA A 421 16.83 17.26 -3.33
C ALA A 421 17.86 16.14 -3.16
N ALA A 422 17.79 15.35 -2.08
CA ALA A 422 18.65 14.19 -1.91
C ALA A 422 18.37 13.10 -2.95
N VAL A 423 17.11 12.88 -3.30
CA VAL A 423 16.71 11.99 -4.41
C VAL A 423 17.26 12.48 -5.76
N ASP A 424 17.19 13.78 -6.02
CA ASP A 424 17.73 14.38 -7.26
C ASP A 424 19.27 14.21 -7.37
N VAL A 425 19.99 14.29 -6.24
CA VAL A 425 21.46 14.08 -6.20
C VAL A 425 21.83 12.64 -6.58
N THR A 426 20.99 11.66 -6.28
CA THR A 426 21.23 10.25 -6.67
C THR A 426 20.90 9.96 -8.13
N GLY A 427 20.32 10.90 -8.87
CA GLY A 427 19.94 10.73 -10.28
C GLY A 427 18.45 10.51 -10.53
N GLY A 428 17.60 10.64 -9.50
CA GLY A 428 16.16 10.45 -9.55
C GLY A 428 15.68 9.28 -8.69
N MET A 429 14.37 9.07 -8.70
CA MET A 429 13.77 8.10 -7.76
C MET A 429 14.10 6.65 -8.13
N LEU A 430 14.21 6.32 -9.40
CA LEU A 430 14.62 4.97 -9.81
C LEU A 430 15.99 4.60 -9.24
N GLU A 431 16.98 5.48 -9.43
CA GLU A 431 18.35 5.28 -8.93
C GLU A 431 18.39 5.24 -7.39
N HIS A 432 17.58 6.09 -6.75
CA HIS A 432 17.45 6.13 -5.29
C HIS A 432 16.85 4.84 -4.72
N VAL A 433 15.91 4.22 -5.42
CA VAL A 433 15.36 2.91 -5.07
C VAL A 433 16.39 1.80 -5.30
N GLN A 434 17.07 1.80 -6.44
CA GLN A 434 18.07 0.78 -6.77
C GLN A 434 19.30 0.80 -5.84
N SER A 435 19.69 1.98 -5.35
CA SER A 435 20.75 2.12 -4.34
C SER A 435 20.35 1.59 -2.95
N GLY A 436 19.05 1.34 -2.71
CA GLY A 436 18.51 0.94 -1.42
C GLY A 436 18.34 2.08 -0.41
N GLU A 437 18.70 3.33 -0.76
CA GLU A 437 18.60 4.48 0.14
C GLU A 437 17.14 4.77 0.56
N ALA A 438 16.19 4.66 -0.38
CA ALA A 438 14.77 4.85 -0.09
C ALA A 438 14.30 3.88 1.00
N LYS A 439 14.60 2.58 0.84
CA LYS A 439 14.23 1.53 1.79
C LYS A 439 14.90 1.76 3.16
N ARG A 440 16.20 2.01 3.20
CA ARG A 440 16.94 2.30 4.45
C ARG A 440 16.35 3.49 5.22
N ARG A 441 15.95 4.56 4.54
CA ARG A 441 15.33 5.71 5.18
C ARG A 441 14.00 5.35 5.84
N ILE A 442 13.13 4.60 5.16
CA ILE A 442 11.84 4.16 5.69
C ILE A 442 12.05 3.24 6.90
N GLU A 443 12.95 2.27 6.81
CA GLU A 443 13.30 1.37 7.91
C GLU A 443 13.86 2.11 9.12
N ALA A 444 14.69 3.13 8.91
CA ALA A 444 15.19 3.97 9.99
C ALA A 444 14.08 4.77 10.68
N CYS A 445 13.07 5.28 9.94
CA CYS A 445 11.89 5.90 10.53
C CYS A 445 11.09 4.89 11.36
N ALA A 446 10.87 3.69 10.85
CA ALA A 446 10.16 2.62 11.53
C ALA A 446 10.84 2.20 12.84
N ALA A 447 12.17 2.03 12.83
CA ALA A 447 12.96 1.67 14.00
C ALA A 447 12.90 2.76 15.09
N ARG A 448 13.03 4.03 14.71
CA ARG A 448 12.87 5.16 15.65
C ARG A 448 11.48 5.21 16.29
N THR A 449 10.43 5.04 15.50
CA THR A 449 9.06 5.01 16.02
C THR A 449 8.86 3.85 17.00
N GLN A 450 9.39 2.67 16.69
CA GLN A 450 9.30 1.52 17.59
C GLN A 450 10.03 1.77 18.92
N ALA A 451 11.22 2.35 18.90
CA ALA A 451 11.98 2.68 20.11
C ALA A 451 11.22 3.67 21.02
N ARG A 452 10.54 4.67 20.43
CA ARG A 452 9.71 5.63 21.17
C ARG A 452 8.47 4.97 21.80
N VAL A 453 7.84 4.02 21.10
CA VAL A 453 6.72 3.24 21.64
C VAL A 453 7.21 2.32 22.77
N ASP A 454 8.31 1.61 22.57
CA ASP A 454 8.87 0.66 23.53
C ASP A 454 9.35 1.37 24.82
N SER A 455 9.87 2.60 24.70
CA SER A 455 10.29 3.42 25.84
C SER A 455 9.12 4.12 26.56
N GLY A 456 7.92 4.15 25.96
CA GLY A 456 6.76 4.87 26.48
C GLY A 456 6.79 6.38 26.21
N GLU A 457 7.71 6.87 25.35
CA GLU A 457 7.71 8.27 24.90
C GLU A 457 6.49 8.54 24.01
N ASP A 458 6.20 7.62 23.09
CA ASP A 458 4.95 7.64 22.32
C ASP A 458 3.92 6.74 23.01
N ILE A 459 2.80 7.35 23.42
CA ILE A 459 1.71 6.66 24.11
C ILE A 459 0.73 6.07 23.09
N VAL A 460 0.45 4.77 23.23
CA VAL A 460 -0.60 4.06 22.51
C VAL A 460 -1.57 3.46 23.52
N VAL A 461 -2.75 4.06 23.64
CA VAL A 461 -3.79 3.63 24.59
C VAL A 461 -4.21 2.19 24.29
N GLY A 462 -4.21 1.35 25.32
CA GLY A 462 -4.47 -0.07 25.25
C GLY A 462 -3.21 -0.92 25.01
N VAL A 463 -2.08 -0.33 24.57
CA VAL A 463 -0.82 -1.06 24.31
C VAL A 463 0.21 -0.80 25.40
N ASN A 464 0.65 0.46 25.58
CA ASN A 464 1.63 0.85 26.59
C ASN A 464 1.07 1.79 27.65
N ASP A 465 -0.20 2.21 27.53
CA ASP A 465 -0.98 2.93 28.56
C ASP A 465 -2.39 2.35 28.63
N ARG A 466 -2.99 2.29 29.84
CA ARG A 466 -4.34 1.77 30.07
C ARG A 466 -4.58 0.38 29.48
N THR A 467 -3.62 -0.52 29.65
CA THR A 467 -3.72 -1.90 29.16
C THR A 467 -4.87 -2.66 29.84
N SER A 468 -5.66 -3.39 29.05
CA SER A 468 -6.72 -4.29 29.56
C SER A 468 -6.48 -5.72 29.06
N SER A 469 -7.01 -6.70 29.81
CA SER A 469 -6.80 -8.13 29.53
C SER A 469 -7.91 -8.77 28.69
N SER A 470 -8.93 -8.01 28.25
CA SER A 470 -10.08 -8.56 27.54
C SER A 470 -10.37 -7.84 26.23
N SER A 471 -10.43 -8.57 25.13
CA SER A 471 -11.04 -8.14 23.88
C SER A 471 -11.99 -9.22 23.40
N ASP A 472 -13.27 -9.13 23.76
CA ASP A 472 -14.35 -9.94 23.18
C ASP A 472 -14.83 -9.26 21.89
N VAL A 473 -14.14 -9.51 20.78
CA VAL A 473 -14.58 -9.12 19.43
C VAL A 473 -14.63 -10.37 18.57
N ASP A 474 -15.77 -10.57 17.93
CA ASP A 474 -15.92 -11.65 16.94
C ASP A 474 -14.98 -11.40 15.75
N VAL A 475 -14.02 -12.31 15.57
CA VAL A 475 -13.03 -12.27 14.49
C VAL A 475 -13.50 -13.17 13.36
N ARG A 476 -13.48 -12.66 12.13
CA ARG A 476 -13.81 -13.45 10.95
C ARG A 476 -12.72 -14.47 10.67
N ILE A 477 -13.06 -15.76 10.82
CA ILE A 477 -12.19 -16.88 10.44
C ILE A 477 -12.53 -17.25 8.98
N VAL A 478 -11.55 -17.17 8.09
CA VAL A 478 -11.71 -17.57 6.69
C VAL A 478 -11.27 -19.03 6.53
N ASP A 479 -12.23 -19.91 6.23
CA ASP A 479 -11.95 -21.23 5.68
C ASP A 479 -12.05 -21.14 4.15
N ASN A 480 -10.91 -21.06 3.49
CA ASN A 480 -10.84 -20.96 2.04
C ASN A 480 -10.78 -22.31 1.31
N SER A 481 -10.85 -23.44 2.01
CA SER A 481 -10.65 -24.79 1.42
C SER A 481 -11.65 -25.06 0.28
N LYS A 482 -12.93 -24.73 0.49
CA LYS A 482 -13.98 -24.87 -0.55
C LYS A 482 -13.82 -23.86 -1.68
N ALA A 483 -13.40 -22.64 -1.35
CA ALA A 483 -13.14 -21.59 -2.33
C ALA A 483 -11.96 -21.99 -3.23
N LEU A 484 -10.87 -22.46 -2.64
CA LEU A 484 -9.71 -22.97 -3.35
C LEU A 484 -10.08 -24.13 -4.29
N ALA A 485 -10.83 -25.12 -3.80
CA ALA A 485 -11.26 -26.27 -4.64
C ALA A 485 -12.06 -25.81 -5.86
N LYS A 486 -12.96 -24.82 -5.70
CA LYS A 486 -13.73 -24.24 -6.82
C LYS A 486 -12.83 -23.47 -7.78
N GLN A 487 -11.87 -22.71 -7.26
CA GLN A 487 -10.93 -21.94 -8.08
C GLN A 487 -10.07 -22.87 -8.94
N LEU A 488 -9.51 -23.93 -8.36
CA LEU A 488 -8.74 -24.95 -9.08
C LEU A 488 -9.57 -25.66 -10.16
N ALA A 489 -10.81 -26.04 -9.83
CA ALA A 489 -11.72 -26.67 -10.80
C ALA A 489 -12.06 -25.71 -11.98
N ARG A 490 -12.24 -24.40 -11.71
CA ARG A 490 -12.47 -23.38 -12.74
C ARG A 490 -11.24 -23.24 -13.66
N LEU A 491 -10.06 -23.11 -13.07
CA LEU A 491 -8.79 -23.00 -13.79
C LEU A 491 -8.56 -24.21 -14.70
N GLN A 492 -8.73 -25.42 -14.16
CA GLN A 492 -8.62 -26.65 -14.91
C GLN A 492 -9.60 -26.67 -16.11
N LYS A 493 -10.88 -26.33 -15.86
CA LYS A 493 -11.88 -26.28 -16.92
C LYS A 493 -11.50 -25.32 -18.04
N VAL A 494 -10.98 -24.13 -17.70
CA VAL A 494 -10.53 -23.15 -18.71
C VAL A 494 -9.39 -23.75 -19.56
N ARG A 495 -8.40 -24.36 -18.92
CA ARG A 495 -7.27 -24.99 -19.64
C ARG A 495 -7.69 -26.16 -20.54
N GLU A 496 -8.70 -26.94 -20.15
CA GLU A 496 -9.23 -28.05 -20.92
C GLU A 496 -10.08 -27.60 -22.13
N THR A 497 -10.76 -26.46 -22.01
CA THR A 497 -11.75 -26.04 -23.03
C THR A 497 -11.23 -24.98 -24.01
N ARG A 498 -10.12 -24.32 -23.71
CA ARG A 498 -9.52 -23.29 -24.56
C ARG A 498 -8.78 -23.85 -25.75
N ASP A 499 -8.54 -23.04 -26.76
CA ASP A 499 -7.67 -23.35 -27.90
C ASP A 499 -6.19 -23.15 -27.49
N SER A 500 -5.52 -24.25 -27.13
CA SER A 500 -4.13 -24.21 -26.64
C SER A 500 -3.16 -23.69 -27.68
N LYS A 501 -3.42 -23.89 -29.01
CA LYS A 501 -2.57 -23.37 -30.07
C LYS A 501 -2.66 -21.84 -30.15
N ARG A 502 -3.86 -21.30 -30.14
CA ARG A 502 -4.04 -19.84 -30.11
C ARG A 502 -3.45 -19.20 -28.87
N CYS A 503 -3.55 -19.88 -27.70
CA CYS A 503 -2.90 -19.41 -26.48
C CYS A 503 -1.38 -19.33 -26.65
N ALA A 504 -0.73 -20.38 -27.18
CA ALA A 504 0.71 -20.38 -27.43
C ALA A 504 1.13 -19.26 -28.41
N GLU A 505 0.39 -19.08 -29.52
CA GLU A 505 0.64 -18.00 -30.47
C GLU A 505 0.53 -16.59 -29.84
N ALA A 506 -0.46 -16.35 -28.97
CA ALA A 506 -0.65 -15.10 -28.28
C ALA A 506 0.45 -14.83 -27.23
N LEU A 507 0.84 -15.84 -26.46
CA LEU A 507 1.95 -15.74 -25.49
C LEU A 507 3.28 -15.48 -26.21
N ASP A 508 3.53 -16.10 -27.36
CA ASP A 508 4.74 -15.84 -28.17
C ASP A 508 4.73 -14.40 -28.74
N ALA A 509 3.56 -13.86 -29.09
CA ALA A 509 3.44 -12.48 -29.50
C ALA A 509 3.74 -11.52 -28.32
N LEU A 510 3.30 -11.86 -27.12
CA LEU A 510 3.61 -11.09 -25.89
C LEU A 510 5.13 -11.13 -25.61
N ARG A 511 5.78 -12.30 -25.68
CA ARG A 511 7.24 -12.44 -25.53
C ARG A 511 8.00 -11.58 -26.53
N ARG A 512 7.62 -11.63 -27.82
CA ARG A 512 8.25 -10.80 -28.86
C ARG A 512 8.12 -9.32 -28.56
N SER A 513 6.93 -8.85 -28.16
CA SER A 513 6.74 -7.46 -27.77
C SER A 513 7.58 -7.09 -26.54
N ALA A 514 7.68 -7.97 -25.53
CA ALA A 514 8.51 -7.77 -24.36
C ALA A 514 10.01 -7.67 -24.67
N ALA A 515 10.48 -8.41 -25.69
CA ALA A 515 11.89 -8.42 -26.10
C ALA A 515 12.31 -7.19 -26.94
N LEU A 516 11.37 -6.38 -27.43
CA LEU A 516 11.70 -5.19 -28.20
C LEU A 516 12.44 -4.15 -27.34
N GLU A 517 13.63 -3.75 -27.78
CA GLU A 517 14.26 -2.53 -27.26
C GLU A 517 13.49 -1.32 -27.82
N ARG A 518 12.87 -0.55 -26.94
CA ARG A 518 12.15 0.65 -27.39
C ARG A 518 13.10 1.80 -27.66
N SER A 519 13.24 2.14 -28.92
CA SER A 519 13.53 3.51 -29.34
C SER A 519 12.22 4.31 -29.38
N THR A 520 12.26 5.57 -29.08
CA THR A 520 11.24 6.59 -28.86
C THR A 520 10.08 6.69 -29.89
N ALA A 521 9.86 5.77 -30.81
CA ALA A 521 9.15 6.04 -32.05
C ALA A 521 7.75 5.43 -32.19
N SER A 522 7.30 4.48 -31.41
CA SER A 522 5.96 3.90 -31.68
C SER A 522 5.34 3.19 -30.48
N PHE A 523 4.29 3.79 -29.90
CA PHE A 523 3.27 3.09 -29.13
C PHE A 523 2.18 2.55 -30.05
N ALA A 524 2.55 2.03 -31.25
CA ALA A 524 1.61 1.32 -32.09
C ALA A 524 0.99 0.19 -31.26
N ASP A 525 -0.32 -0.01 -31.37
CA ASP A 525 -1.06 -1.03 -30.63
C ASP A 525 -0.44 -2.41 -30.80
N GLU A 526 0.17 -2.67 -31.94
CA GLU A 526 0.85 -3.93 -32.28
C GLU A 526 2.04 -4.26 -31.37
N ASP A 527 2.72 -3.27 -30.79
CA ASP A 527 3.90 -3.44 -29.94
C ASP A 527 3.62 -3.08 -28.47
N ASN A 528 2.41 -2.62 -28.13
CA ASN A 528 2.02 -2.30 -26.78
C ASN A 528 1.70 -3.58 -25.98
N LEU A 529 2.32 -3.72 -24.80
CA LEU A 529 2.15 -4.90 -23.96
C LEU A 529 0.71 -5.11 -23.49
N VAL A 530 -0.06 -4.04 -23.27
CA VAL A 530 -1.48 -4.15 -22.87
C VAL A 530 -2.30 -4.73 -24.01
N ALA A 531 -2.08 -4.28 -25.26
CA ALA A 531 -2.78 -4.82 -26.42
C ALA A 531 -2.48 -6.32 -26.59
N ARG A 532 -1.22 -6.74 -26.43
CA ARG A 532 -0.85 -8.16 -26.47
C ARG A 532 -1.43 -8.97 -25.32
N ALA A 533 -1.45 -8.42 -24.10
CA ALA A 533 -2.09 -9.06 -22.97
C ALA A 533 -3.62 -9.22 -23.14
N ILE A 534 -4.29 -8.24 -23.78
CA ILE A 534 -5.71 -8.34 -24.15
C ILE A 534 -5.96 -9.51 -25.11
N GLU A 535 -5.11 -9.69 -26.13
CA GLU A 535 -5.21 -10.84 -27.03
C GLU A 535 -5.00 -12.18 -26.28
N CYS A 536 -4.03 -12.24 -25.35
CA CYS A 536 -3.85 -13.40 -24.48
C CYS A 536 -5.11 -13.67 -23.64
N ALA A 537 -5.69 -12.64 -23.02
CA ALA A 537 -6.91 -12.77 -22.21
C ALA A 537 -8.11 -13.25 -23.03
N ARG A 538 -8.29 -12.76 -24.28
CA ARG A 538 -9.38 -13.17 -25.19
C ARG A 538 -9.32 -14.65 -25.55
N VAL A 539 -8.11 -15.22 -25.68
CA VAL A 539 -7.94 -16.65 -25.95
C VAL A 539 -7.84 -17.50 -24.70
N ARG A 540 -8.05 -16.91 -23.51
CA ARG A 540 -8.04 -17.58 -22.20
C ARG A 540 -6.66 -18.04 -21.73
N CYS A 541 -5.59 -17.30 -22.05
CA CYS A 541 -4.34 -17.44 -21.30
C CYS A 541 -4.59 -17.06 -19.82
N THR A 542 -3.90 -17.73 -18.92
CA THR A 542 -4.00 -17.46 -17.48
C THR A 542 -3.11 -16.29 -17.07
N LEU A 543 -3.34 -15.76 -15.85
CA LEU A 543 -2.51 -14.73 -15.25
C LEU A 543 -1.07 -15.22 -15.12
N GLY A 544 -0.87 -16.45 -14.64
CA GLY A 544 0.44 -17.08 -14.50
C GLY A 544 1.15 -17.23 -15.86
N GLU A 545 0.48 -17.77 -16.88
CA GLU A 545 1.06 -17.95 -18.21
C GLU A 545 1.52 -16.63 -18.85
N MET A 546 0.74 -15.55 -18.72
CA MET A 546 1.14 -14.23 -19.20
C MET A 546 2.32 -13.67 -18.40
N SER A 547 2.32 -13.87 -17.07
CA SER A 547 3.41 -13.43 -16.20
C SER A 547 4.69 -14.21 -16.49
N ASP A 548 4.60 -15.52 -16.72
CA ASP A 548 5.75 -16.37 -17.09
C ASP A 548 6.32 -16.01 -18.47
N ALA A 549 5.46 -15.70 -19.44
CA ALA A 549 5.91 -15.22 -20.74
C ALA A 549 6.77 -13.95 -20.64
N LEU A 550 6.49 -13.09 -19.65
CA LEU A 550 7.30 -11.90 -19.38
C LEU A 550 8.54 -12.25 -18.54
N ARG A 551 8.45 -13.21 -17.56
CA ARG A 551 9.61 -13.72 -16.81
C ARG A 551 10.66 -14.34 -17.74
N ASP A 552 10.23 -15.07 -18.75
CA ASP A 552 11.12 -15.69 -19.76
C ASP A 552 12.01 -14.65 -20.47
N VAL A 553 11.51 -13.42 -20.63
CA VAL A 553 12.21 -12.34 -21.34
C VAL A 553 12.98 -11.44 -20.39
N TRP A 554 12.40 -11.09 -19.24
CA TRP A 554 12.92 -10.05 -18.34
C TRP A 554 13.63 -10.59 -17.10
N GLY A 555 13.43 -11.87 -16.80
CA GLY A 555 13.85 -12.47 -15.53
C GLY A 555 12.97 -12.07 -14.36
N GLU A 556 13.31 -12.55 -13.19
CA GLU A 556 12.64 -12.24 -11.92
C GLU A 556 13.55 -11.37 -11.05
N HIS A 557 12.96 -10.41 -10.35
CA HIS A 557 13.71 -9.56 -9.41
C HIS A 557 13.84 -10.23 -8.04
N HIS A 558 15.06 -10.24 -7.53
CA HIS A 558 15.38 -10.70 -6.17
C HIS A 558 15.93 -9.53 -5.37
N ALA A 559 15.19 -9.11 -4.33
CA ALA A 559 15.65 -8.03 -3.46
C ALA A 559 16.82 -8.51 -2.58
N LEU A 560 17.82 -7.65 -2.42
CA LEU A 560 18.87 -7.88 -1.43
C LEU A 560 18.33 -7.52 -0.03
N PRO A 561 18.60 -8.36 1.00
CA PRO A 561 18.26 -8.02 2.37
C PRO A 561 18.97 -6.74 2.79
N THR A 562 18.25 -5.82 3.43
CA THR A 562 18.78 -4.58 4.00
C THR A 562 18.37 -4.52 5.47
N ALA A 563 19.21 -3.90 6.32
CA ALA A 563 18.88 -3.59 7.70
C ALA A 563 19.37 -2.18 8.05
N ALA A 564 18.52 -1.39 8.70
CA ALA A 564 18.82 -0.04 9.17
C ALA A 564 19.49 -0.08 10.57
N VAL A 565 20.70 -0.64 10.63
CA VAL A 565 21.47 -0.82 11.87
C VAL A 565 21.76 0.53 12.55
N GLY A 566 21.69 0.57 13.88
CA GLY A 566 21.95 1.75 14.71
C GLY A 566 20.75 2.66 14.94
N SER A 567 19.67 2.53 14.14
CA SER A 567 18.53 3.45 14.19
C SER A 567 17.64 3.24 15.42
N TYR A 568 17.47 2.00 15.89
CA TYR A 568 16.72 1.69 17.09
C TYR A 568 17.47 2.19 18.34
N ALA A 569 18.75 1.84 18.44
CA ALA A 569 19.58 2.24 19.58
C ALA A 569 19.74 3.76 19.71
N ALA A 570 19.83 4.48 18.59
CA ALA A 570 19.92 5.94 18.59
C ALA A 570 18.64 6.65 19.08
N ALA A 571 17.51 5.97 19.08
CA ALA A 571 16.21 6.52 19.53
C ALA A 571 15.79 5.98 20.91
N ALA A 572 16.45 4.93 21.39
CA ALA A 572 16.18 4.40 22.73
C ALA A 572 16.77 5.34 23.82
N PRO A 573 16.16 5.43 25.02
CA PRO A 573 16.72 6.18 26.12
C PRO A 573 18.14 5.72 26.49
N ASP A 574 19.01 6.67 26.86
CA ASP A 574 20.38 6.38 27.23
C ASP A 574 20.48 5.29 28.32
N GLY A 575 21.29 4.26 28.08
CA GLY A 575 21.53 3.15 29.00
C GLY A 575 20.38 2.13 29.12
N SER A 576 19.24 2.33 28.44
CA SER A 576 18.09 1.41 28.55
C SER A 576 18.37 0.02 27.94
N LEU A 577 19.33 -0.08 27.03
CA LEU A 577 19.70 -1.32 26.32
C LEU A 577 20.96 -1.99 26.90
N ASP A 578 21.66 -1.36 27.87
CA ASP A 578 22.96 -1.81 28.32
C ASP A 578 22.93 -3.17 29.00
N ALA A 579 21.91 -3.42 29.85
CA ALA A 579 21.75 -4.70 30.53
C ALA A 579 21.59 -5.87 29.54
N LEU A 580 20.80 -5.69 28.48
CA LEU A 580 20.58 -6.74 27.50
C LEU A 580 21.78 -6.97 26.58
N ARG A 581 22.51 -5.92 26.27
CA ARG A 581 23.81 -6.01 25.56
C ARG A 581 24.83 -6.79 26.38
N GLU A 582 24.87 -6.55 27.68
CA GLU A 582 25.73 -7.27 28.60
C GLU A 582 25.35 -8.76 28.67
N GLU A 583 24.05 -9.10 28.69
CA GLU A 583 23.58 -10.48 28.61
C GLU A 583 24.03 -11.17 27.30
N CYS A 584 23.97 -10.48 26.17
CA CYS A 584 24.47 -10.99 24.87
C CYS A 584 25.99 -11.19 24.87
N LEU A 585 26.77 -10.27 25.49
CA LEU A 585 28.23 -10.43 25.65
C LEU A 585 28.56 -11.63 26.54
N GLN A 586 27.87 -11.83 27.66
CA GLN A 586 28.03 -12.98 28.52
C GLN A 586 27.69 -14.30 27.80
N PHE A 587 26.68 -14.30 26.94
CA PHE A 587 26.40 -15.43 26.06
C PHE A 587 27.58 -15.69 25.11
N GLU A 588 28.12 -14.66 24.46
CA GLU A 588 29.26 -14.77 23.55
C GLU A 588 30.52 -15.30 24.28
N GLU A 589 30.78 -14.85 25.50
CA GLU A 589 31.91 -15.36 26.35
C GLU A 589 31.75 -16.84 26.71
N ARG A 590 30.53 -17.30 26.97
CA ARG A 590 30.28 -18.71 27.30
C ARG A 590 30.32 -19.63 26.09
N GLU A 591 29.78 -19.15 24.94
CA GLU A 591 29.55 -19.94 23.73
C GLU A 591 30.65 -19.83 22.68
N GLY A 592 31.53 -18.81 22.79
CA GLY A 592 32.52 -18.50 21.78
C GLY A 592 31.93 -17.90 20.50
N ARG A 593 30.61 -17.64 20.46
CA ARG A 593 29.92 -16.97 19.35
C ARG A 593 28.68 -16.22 19.87
N ARG A 594 28.27 -15.19 19.14
CA ARG A 594 27.07 -14.40 19.47
C ARG A 594 25.79 -15.22 19.36
N PRO A 595 24.72 -14.85 20.09
CA PRO A 595 23.40 -15.42 19.83
C PRO A 595 23.01 -15.09 18.39
N LYS A 596 22.69 -16.12 17.58
CA LYS A 596 22.48 -16.00 16.13
C LYS A 596 21.07 -16.38 15.76
N VAL A 597 20.37 -15.50 15.05
CA VAL A 597 18.94 -15.64 14.71
C VAL A 597 18.76 -15.45 13.22
N LEU A 598 17.97 -16.32 12.57
CA LEU A 598 17.46 -16.12 11.22
C LEU A 598 16.07 -15.48 11.31
N ILE A 599 15.91 -14.28 10.76
CA ILE A 599 14.59 -13.67 10.58
C ILE A 599 14.11 -13.98 9.17
N ALA A 600 13.00 -14.72 9.05
CA ALA A 600 12.50 -15.23 7.78
C ALA A 600 11.04 -14.82 7.51
N LYS A 601 10.73 -14.62 6.23
CA LYS A 601 9.38 -14.47 5.70
C LYS A 601 9.05 -15.72 4.87
N VAL A 602 7.97 -16.40 5.21
CA VAL A 602 7.55 -17.66 4.55
C VAL A 602 6.27 -17.43 3.75
N GLY A 603 6.20 -17.98 2.52
CA GLY A 603 5.07 -17.83 1.62
C GLY A 603 5.10 -16.52 0.83
N MET A 604 3.94 -16.07 0.34
CA MET A 604 3.83 -14.90 -0.54
C MET A 604 3.69 -13.55 0.18
N ASP A 605 3.77 -13.53 1.51
CA ASP A 605 3.61 -12.30 2.31
C ASP A 605 4.82 -11.37 2.16
N GLY A 606 4.60 -10.21 1.54
CA GLY A 606 5.62 -9.17 1.33
C GLY A 606 5.72 -8.10 2.43
N HIS A 607 4.89 -8.16 3.50
CA HIS A 607 4.89 -7.19 4.58
C HIS A 607 6.09 -7.39 5.51
N ASP A 608 7.22 -6.77 5.19
CA ASP A 608 8.52 -7.01 5.84
C ASP A 608 8.87 -6.04 6.98
N ARG A 609 8.06 -4.99 7.23
CA ARG A 609 8.34 -3.99 8.26
C ARG A 609 8.67 -4.58 9.63
N GLY A 610 7.80 -5.45 10.16
CA GLY A 610 8.01 -6.07 11.47
C GLY A 610 9.30 -6.88 11.52
N ALA A 611 9.59 -7.67 10.48
CA ALA A 611 10.81 -8.43 10.34
C ALA A 611 12.05 -7.52 10.33
N ASN A 612 12.02 -6.43 9.55
CA ASN A 612 13.16 -5.51 9.42
C ASN A 612 13.41 -4.69 10.70
N VAL A 613 12.35 -4.25 11.39
CA VAL A 613 12.47 -3.56 12.69
C VAL A 613 13.06 -4.50 13.75
N VAL A 614 12.57 -5.75 13.83
CA VAL A 614 13.11 -6.75 14.78
C VAL A 614 14.57 -7.07 14.43
N ALA A 615 14.88 -7.30 13.14
CA ALA A 615 16.25 -7.60 12.71
C ALA A 615 17.22 -6.45 13.07
N ALA A 616 16.87 -5.20 12.74
CA ALA A 616 17.70 -4.03 13.04
C ALA A 616 17.92 -3.85 14.56
N GLY A 617 16.86 -3.98 15.34
CA GLY A 617 16.98 -3.81 16.79
C GLY A 617 17.72 -4.97 17.48
N LEU A 618 17.58 -6.21 17.02
CA LEU A 618 18.38 -7.32 17.54
C LEU A 618 19.88 -7.13 17.27
N VAL A 619 20.24 -6.62 16.08
CA VAL A 619 21.64 -6.23 15.79
C VAL A 619 22.12 -5.16 16.77
N ASP A 620 21.30 -4.13 17.02
CA ASP A 620 21.61 -3.05 17.97
C ASP A 620 21.76 -3.54 19.42
N LEU A 621 21.15 -4.70 19.74
CA LEU A 621 21.23 -5.38 21.04
C LEU A 621 22.38 -6.38 21.17
N GLY A 622 23.12 -6.66 20.08
CA GLY A 622 24.30 -7.52 20.11
C GLY A 622 24.10 -8.92 19.51
N PHE A 623 22.95 -9.24 18.95
CA PHE A 623 22.72 -10.49 18.21
C PHE A 623 23.41 -10.47 16.85
N GLU A 624 23.79 -11.66 16.37
CA GLU A 624 24.07 -11.88 14.95
C GLU A 624 22.77 -12.23 14.24
N VAL A 625 22.37 -11.42 13.28
CA VAL A 625 21.09 -11.60 12.56
C VAL A 625 21.33 -11.95 11.11
N VAL A 626 20.79 -13.08 10.69
CA VAL A 626 20.68 -13.47 9.29
C VAL A 626 19.29 -13.05 8.80
N SER A 627 19.23 -12.21 7.78
CA SER A 627 17.96 -11.85 7.14
C SER A 627 17.69 -12.79 5.97
N GLY A 628 16.63 -13.58 6.06
CA GLY A 628 16.20 -14.48 4.99
C GLY A 628 15.61 -13.71 3.80
N PRO A 629 15.61 -14.29 2.60
CA PRO A 629 14.95 -13.69 1.45
C PRO A 629 13.43 -13.65 1.66
N LEU A 630 12.79 -12.70 0.98
CA LEU A 630 11.33 -12.68 0.89
C LEU A 630 10.83 -13.87 0.06
N PHE A 631 9.63 -14.32 0.38
CA PHE A 631 8.91 -15.37 -0.37
C PHE A 631 9.57 -16.75 -0.33
N ALA A 632 10.35 -17.03 0.70
CA ALA A 632 10.97 -18.33 0.89
C ALA A 632 9.93 -19.43 1.14
N THR A 633 10.20 -20.63 0.66
CA THR A 633 9.44 -21.82 1.08
C THR A 633 9.89 -22.28 2.47
N PRO A 634 9.09 -23.08 3.20
CA PRO A 634 9.50 -23.67 4.47
C PRO A 634 10.84 -24.43 4.38
N GLU A 635 11.05 -25.15 3.30
CA GLU A 635 12.25 -25.94 3.04
C GLU A 635 13.49 -25.06 2.76
N GLU A 636 13.31 -23.94 2.02
CA GLU A 636 14.36 -22.95 1.79
C GLU A 636 14.79 -22.27 3.10
N VAL A 637 13.83 -21.93 3.99
CA VAL A 637 14.13 -21.37 5.33
C VAL A 637 14.89 -22.36 6.19
N ALA A 638 14.49 -23.63 6.22
CA ALA A 638 15.17 -24.68 6.98
C ALA A 638 16.60 -24.91 6.46
N ALA A 639 16.80 -24.96 5.14
CA ALA A 639 18.13 -25.11 4.54
C ALA A 639 19.06 -23.95 4.94
N MET A 640 18.56 -22.71 4.88
CA MET A 640 19.32 -21.52 5.28
C MET A 640 19.65 -21.53 6.78
N ALA A 641 18.71 -21.94 7.64
CA ALA A 641 18.93 -22.02 9.07
C ALA A 641 20.09 -23.00 9.42
N LEU A 642 20.12 -24.12 8.73
CA LEU A 642 21.18 -25.14 8.86
C LEU A 642 22.53 -24.64 8.30
N GLU A 643 22.52 -24.01 7.11
CA GLU A 643 23.73 -23.47 6.45
C GLU A 643 24.41 -22.41 7.32
N HIS A 644 23.62 -21.52 7.91
CA HIS A 644 24.12 -20.44 8.76
C HIS A 644 24.32 -20.84 10.24
N GLU A 645 23.99 -22.07 10.61
CA GLU A 645 24.14 -22.57 11.97
C GLU A 645 23.47 -21.64 13.02
N VAL A 646 22.23 -21.22 12.76
CA VAL A 646 21.51 -20.31 13.66
C VAL A 646 20.99 -21.07 14.89
N HIS A 647 20.81 -20.36 16.02
CA HIS A 647 20.19 -20.91 17.22
C HIS A 647 18.66 -20.87 17.13
N VAL A 648 18.12 -19.82 16.52
CA VAL A 648 16.67 -19.58 16.44
C VAL A 648 16.26 -19.14 15.04
N VAL A 649 15.12 -19.63 14.56
CA VAL A 649 14.41 -19.13 13.39
C VAL A 649 13.20 -18.32 13.84
N GLY A 650 13.19 -17.03 13.55
CA GLY A 650 12.05 -16.14 13.74
C GLY A 650 11.24 -16.02 12.46
N VAL A 651 10.05 -16.59 12.41
CA VAL A 651 9.12 -16.48 11.27
C VAL A 651 8.20 -15.29 11.46
N SER A 652 8.26 -14.33 10.53
CA SER A 652 7.37 -13.16 10.52
C SER A 652 6.18 -13.39 9.60
N THR A 653 4.95 -13.18 10.09
CA THR A 653 3.71 -13.42 9.35
C THR A 653 2.67 -12.33 9.58
N MET A 654 2.02 -11.86 8.49
CA MET A 654 0.94 -10.87 8.50
C MET A 654 -0.31 -11.32 7.72
N ALA A 655 -0.22 -12.42 6.96
CA ALA A 655 -1.22 -12.81 5.96
C ALA A 655 -1.90 -14.17 6.27
N ALA A 656 -2.05 -14.54 7.54
CA ALA A 656 -2.72 -15.78 8.00
C ALA A 656 -2.15 -17.12 7.46
N GLY A 657 -1.06 -17.11 6.67
CA GLY A 657 -0.39 -18.33 6.17
C GLY A 657 0.30 -19.16 7.27
N HIS A 658 0.43 -18.64 8.48
CA HIS A 658 1.12 -19.27 9.61
C HIS A 658 0.56 -20.66 9.97
N ARG A 659 -0.75 -20.89 9.81
CA ARG A 659 -1.40 -22.19 10.12
C ARG A 659 -0.87 -23.34 9.26
N VAL A 660 -0.47 -23.05 8.03
CA VAL A 660 -0.01 -24.05 7.05
C VAL A 660 1.51 -24.07 6.94
N LEU A 661 2.13 -22.90 6.89
CA LEU A 661 3.55 -22.77 6.54
C LEU A 661 4.47 -22.94 7.74
N VAL A 662 4.11 -22.44 8.93
CA VAL A 662 4.95 -22.55 10.12
C VAL A 662 5.15 -24.00 10.58
N PRO A 663 4.10 -24.85 10.65
CA PRO A 663 4.30 -26.27 10.97
C PRO A 663 5.25 -27.00 10.02
N ARG A 664 5.29 -26.60 8.73
CA ARG A 664 6.23 -27.16 7.75
C ARG A 664 7.67 -26.71 7.99
N VAL A 665 7.89 -25.47 8.47
CA VAL A 665 9.23 -25.02 8.89
C VAL A 665 9.71 -25.86 10.08
N VAL A 666 8.87 -26.06 11.09
CA VAL A 666 9.19 -26.91 12.26
C VAL A 666 9.49 -28.33 11.83
N GLU A 667 8.68 -28.92 10.95
CA GLU A 667 8.91 -30.28 10.45
C GLU A 667 10.22 -30.39 9.65
N ALA A 668 10.55 -29.38 8.82
CA ALA A 668 11.78 -29.36 8.04
C ALA A 668 13.04 -29.21 8.91
N LEU A 669 12.91 -28.64 10.11
CA LEU A 669 13.99 -28.50 11.10
C LEU A 669 14.01 -29.62 12.14
N ARG A 670 13.14 -30.62 12.03
CA ARG A 670 13.03 -31.70 13.02
C ARG A 670 14.36 -32.43 13.19
N GLY A 671 14.83 -32.48 14.43
CA GLY A 671 16.10 -33.11 14.78
C GLY A 671 17.33 -32.20 14.70
N ALA A 672 17.16 -30.97 14.24
CA ALA A 672 18.18 -29.92 14.37
C ALA A 672 18.02 -29.18 15.71
N PRO A 673 19.09 -28.72 16.35
CA PRO A 673 19.05 -27.93 17.58
C PRO A 673 18.75 -26.47 17.27
N ILE A 674 17.59 -26.20 16.71
CA ILE A 674 17.16 -24.85 16.25
C ILE A 674 15.73 -24.62 16.71
N ALA A 675 15.52 -23.65 17.57
CA ALA A 675 14.20 -23.23 18.00
C ALA A 675 13.46 -22.45 16.90
N VAL A 676 12.14 -22.62 16.83
CA VAL A 676 11.29 -21.84 15.91
C VAL A 676 10.37 -20.94 16.73
N VAL A 677 10.42 -19.64 16.46
CA VAL A 677 9.51 -18.65 17.05
C VAL A 677 8.72 -17.93 15.95
N VAL A 678 7.56 -17.41 16.29
CA VAL A 678 6.68 -16.73 15.34
C VAL A 678 6.36 -15.34 15.83
N GLY A 679 6.46 -14.34 14.93
CA GLY A 679 6.08 -12.96 15.19
C GLY A 679 5.10 -12.42 14.16
N GLY A 680 4.23 -11.50 14.57
CA GLY A 680 3.29 -10.83 13.68
C GLY A 680 1.83 -10.85 14.15
N VAL A 681 0.88 -10.79 13.21
CA VAL A 681 -0.55 -10.84 13.52
C VAL A 681 -0.99 -12.30 13.60
N VAL A 682 -0.88 -12.89 14.80
CA VAL A 682 -1.31 -14.26 15.08
C VAL A 682 -2.49 -14.22 16.07
N PRO A 683 -3.68 -14.65 15.65
CA PRO A 683 -4.84 -14.73 16.54
C PRO A 683 -4.55 -15.61 17.79
N GLU A 684 -5.09 -15.22 18.93
CA GLU A 684 -4.90 -15.95 20.19
C GLU A 684 -5.37 -17.41 20.06
N SER A 685 -6.45 -17.65 19.31
CA SER A 685 -6.98 -18.98 19.03
C SER A 685 -5.99 -19.93 18.33
N ASP A 686 -4.99 -19.38 17.62
CA ASP A 686 -4.04 -20.16 16.83
C ASP A 686 -2.77 -20.51 17.60
N ARG A 687 -2.48 -19.80 18.71
CA ARG A 687 -1.25 -19.98 19.49
C ARG A 687 -1.10 -21.40 20.04
N ALA A 688 -2.19 -21.96 20.58
CA ALA A 688 -2.17 -23.32 21.10
C ALA A 688 -1.80 -24.37 20.04
N ALA A 689 -2.31 -24.21 18.81
CA ALA A 689 -1.99 -25.09 17.69
C ALA A 689 -0.53 -24.94 17.23
N LEU A 690 0.01 -23.71 17.21
CA LEU A 690 1.41 -23.46 16.88
C LEU A 690 2.36 -24.06 17.93
N HIS A 691 2.08 -23.90 19.22
CA HIS A 691 2.86 -24.55 20.27
C HIS A 691 2.79 -26.09 20.17
N ALA A 692 1.61 -26.64 19.87
CA ALA A 692 1.47 -28.09 19.65
C ALA A 692 2.25 -28.58 18.42
N ALA A 693 2.48 -27.72 17.43
CA ALA A 693 3.31 -28.01 16.27
C ALA A 693 4.83 -27.90 16.56
N GLY A 694 5.23 -27.39 17.75
CA GLY A 694 6.64 -27.27 18.14
C GLY A 694 7.20 -25.83 18.09
N VAL A 695 6.36 -24.80 17.99
CA VAL A 695 6.78 -23.40 18.09
C VAL A 695 7.12 -23.07 19.55
N ALA A 696 8.32 -22.56 19.80
CA ALA A 696 8.81 -22.23 21.14
C ALA A 696 8.13 -20.99 21.73
N ALA A 697 7.98 -19.92 20.93
CA ALA A 697 7.32 -18.69 21.36
C ALA A 697 6.53 -18.02 20.23
N VAL A 698 5.45 -17.30 20.60
CA VAL A 698 4.62 -16.51 19.67
C VAL A 698 4.52 -15.08 20.16
N PHE A 699 5.01 -14.13 19.34
CA PHE A 699 5.00 -12.70 19.61
C PHE A 699 3.88 -12.03 18.81
N GLY A 700 3.00 -11.32 19.50
CA GLY A 700 1.91 -10.56 18.89
C GLY A 700 2.18 -9.06 18.84
N PRO A 701 1.25 -8.27 18.27
CA PRO A 701 1.29 -6.82 18.38
C PRO A 701 1.37 -6.36 19.83
N GLY A 702 2.25 -5.39 20.12
CA GLY A 702 2.49 -4.88 21.47
C GLY A 702 3.62 -5.58 22.23
N SER A 703 4.25 -6.64 21.68
CA SER A 703 5.50 -7.17 22.24
C SER A 703 6.62 -6.14 22.06
N THR A 704 7.30 -5.77 23.15
CA THR A 704 8.46 -4.86 23.04
C THR A 704 9.68 -5.59 22.51
N LEU A 705 10.54 -4.89 21.80
CA LEU A 705 11.76 -5.50 21.27
C LEU A 705 12.69 -6.03 22.36
N PRO A 706 12.90 -5.35 23.51
CA PRO A 706 13.67 -5.91 24.61
C PRO A 706 13.11 -7.22 25.17
N ASP A 707 11.78 -7.37 25.24
CA ASP A 707 11.16 -8.62 25.72
C ASP A 707 11.34 -9.75 24.69
N VAL A 708 11.17 -9.46 23.41
CA VAL A 708 11.45 -10.39 22.32
C VAL A 708 12.90 -10.89 22.41
N ALA A 709 13.87 -9.97 22.57
CA ALA A 709 15.28 -10.31 22.64
C ALA A 709 15.62 -11.21 23.85
N ARG A 710 15.04 -10.96 25.02
CA ARG A 710 15.24 -11.82 26.21
C ARG A 710 14.71 -13.25 25.98
N VAL A 711 13.55 -13.38 25.36
CA VAL A 711 13.00 -14.71 25.03
C VAL A 711 13.91 -15.41 24.02
N LEU A 712 14.35 -14.71 22.95
CA LEU A 712 15.26 -15.29 21.97
C LEU A 712 16.59 -15.73 22.59
N LEU A 713 17.15 -14.93 23.50
CA LEU A 713 18.40 -15.28 24.18
C LEU A 713 18.22 -16.58 25.03
N LYS A 714 17.09 -16.69 25.72
CA LYS A 714 16.74 -17.90 26.48
C LYS A 714 16.60 -19.13 25.58
N GLU A 715 15.95 -18.99 24.42
CA GLU A 715 15.82 -20.09 23.46
C GLU A 715 17.18 -20.50 22.86
N CYS A 716 18.10 -19.55 22.66
CA CYS A 716 19.48 -19.86 22.26
C CYS A 716 20.23 -20.69 23.33
N GLU A 717 19.92 -20.51 24.62
CA GLU A 717 20.50 -21.29 25.72
C GLU A 717 19.88 -22.69 25.86
N SER A 718 18.54 -22.81 25.74
CA SER A 718 17.81 -24.06 25.96
C SER A 718 18.12 -25.12 24.90
N GLU A 719 18.27 -24.76 23.65
CA GLU A 719 18.62 -25.67 22.56
C GLU A 719 20.02 -26.28 22.75
N ARG A 720 20.93 -25.54 23.34
CA ARG A 720 22.26 -26.04 23.70
C ARG A 720 22.22 -27.12 24.81
N GLU A 721 21.44 -26.89 25.87
CA GLU A 721 21.31 -27.87 26.94
C GLU A 721 20.75 -29.19 26.40
N ALA A 722 19.82 -29.14 25.44
CA ALA A 722 19.31 -30.29 24.74
C ALA A 722 20.40 -31.05 23.93
N VAL A 723 21.27 -30.29 23.23
CA VAL A 723 22.42 -30.86 22.47
C VAL A 723 23.44 -31.48 23.42
N ALA A 724 23.83 -30.79 24.49
CA ALA A 724 24.80 -31.27 25.46
C ALA A 724 24.29 -32.58 26.12
N ALA A 725 23.02 -32.61 26.48
CA ALA A 725 22.39 -33.84 27.03
C ALA A 725 22.34 -35.01 26.03
N ALA A 726 22.23 -34.72 24.72
CA ALA A 726 22.22 -35.74 23.66
C ALA A 726 23.62 -36.28 23.32
N VAL A 727 24.69 -35.53 23.62
CA VAL A 727 26.09 -35.94 23.39
C VAL A 727 26.66 -36.72 24.58
N GLU A 728 26.08 -36.58 25.79
CA GLU A 728 26.47 -37.36 26.98
C GLU A 728 25.82 -38.77 27.05
N TYR A 729 24.97 -39.11 26.10
CA TYR A 729 24.41 -40.48 25.91
C TYR A 729 25.02 -41.14 24.67
#